data_0e381fc9406cc47379ccba4c82e2799d
#
_entry.id   0e381fc9406cc47379ccba4c82e2799d
#
_cell.length_a   1.000
_cell.length_b   1.000
_cell.length_c   1.000
_cell.angle_alpha   90.00
_cell.angle_beta   90.00
_cell.angle_gamma   90.00
#
_symmetry.space_group_name_H-M   'P 1'
#
loop_
_entity.id
_entity.type
_entity.pdbx_description
1 polymer ?
#
loop_
_entity_poly.entity_id
_entity_poly.type
_entity_poly.pdbx_seq_one_letter_code
_entity_poly.pdbx_strand_id
1 'polypeptide(L)'
;MRDIRDRYLPPDREAFLAAEPTTGRIIVIAPTRAACETIELALGLHIETLLEREHGGEIRRLAGEGKGFGIVAGTGTGKTLAIRPISETILSKSDLKVGVVNREREATPETPTWNVVIITTGIARRWFQDGDIAPHDTLVVDEIHQTSAELELCLALGKRVGCRFIWLSATVDPEFYARYLGSAAVLETYAFDPARAAKVRVINRPPLAFLDERFLSQVQRERRGVGVFLPTRAGVEEVAEYVEQRWPRISTAFYHGGEPISVIRPFLSGEARKPYLLAMTAAGQSALNVQGLDTVVIDDTRFTNLIEGGKNVLTKLHLGANEILQMAGRVHGRVEGGRVFILSDRHIDFNSLTPTEPEFQLAGDSERVALTCAALGVRADELELPVPLDRSAYRDAVRLLEKRGIIEHGRLSAYGTQVESLPVERAWAELIVHAGDELMPYLAVAASIESLHRMTRDERDLDGVLVPGSDHLTAYNLYADAFRLHGYIGEVYGLPRHLFDDGVFEWAEERGALVKSVEDAALGMASIYRALGLQLPEQMPYADDRVLGNFADLIARIMPFDLVIEERTASGEEARVSRTSVCGSWGAVAGSLRYFADRFGIPRASVEGTQLSFDRIKRYATYGPAELIYEPTRKNHPLAIQRTLEYFGFELGREREAIDEFPPELVDEARHALAVALARGEARHLAVKRNHAAIEEVREVYRRSGGSTPRLGLGELTALYEHELAEQDVRSLADFRSADLTLDLDSTVPEEERDRLMALPSVATIRDRDVPIDYDVEDGTGVARLRLPEKMARTLVESELPPLDRPLRFIVTRGQRGAVRAPTLLDLQELLDRPWTADEVERPQVAPRRGRGRGGGRGRRRRR
;
A
#
# COMPACT_ATOMS: atom_id res chain seq x y z
N MET A 1 13.48 -15.20 21.36
CA MET A 1 14.78 -15.80 21.74
C MET A 1 15.45 -15.07 22.90
N ARG A 2 15.57 -13.73 22.95
CA ARG A 2 16.14 -13.04 24.13
C ARG A 2 15.51 -13.46 25.45
N ASP A 3 14.18 -13.50 25.51
CA ASP A 3 13.46 -13.94 26.72
C ASP A 3 13.72 -15.40 27.13
N ILE A 4 13.95 -16.26 26.15
CA ILE A 4 14.30 -17.67 26.38
C ILE A 4 15.77 -17.78 26.78
N ARG A 5 16.65 -16.93 26.21
CA ARG A 5 18.04 -16.82 26.63
C ARG A 5 18.16 -16.51 28.14
N ASP A 6 17.39 -15.51 28.60
CA ASP A 6 17.46 -15.05 29.98
C ASP A 6 16.83 -16.04 30.99
N ARG A 7 15.91 -16.91 30.55
CA ARG A 7 15.18 -17.87 31.39
C ARG A 7 15.80 -19.28 31.40
N TYR A 8 16.35 -19.73 30.27
CA TYR A 8 16.64 -21.16 30.07
C TYR A 8 18.05 -21.47 29.55
N LEU A 9 18.83 -20.48 29.15
CA LEU A 9 20.18 -20.74 28.67
C LEU A 9 21.16 -20.73 29.84
N PRO A 10 22.01 -21.78 29.98
CA PRO A 10 23.09 -21.73 30.92
C PRO A 10 24.03 -20.57 30.58
N PRO A 11 24.71 -19.96 31.56
CA PRO A 11 25.66 -18.87 31.34
C PRO A 11 26.78 -19.20 30.35
N ASP A 12 26.92 -20.45 29.95
CA ASP A 12 27.98 -20.97 29.09
C ASP A 12 27.61 -21.10 27.60
N ARG A 13 26.57 -20.39 27.11
CA ARG A 13 26.21 -20.45 25.66
C ARG A 13 27.40 -20.10 24.74
N GLU A 14 28.17 -19.07 25.09
CA GLU A 14 29.34 -18.70 24.29
C GLU A 14 30.37 -19.83 24.31
N ALA A 15 30.60 -20.48 25.44
CA ALA A 15 31.44 -21.66 25.58
C ALA A 15 30.88 -22.86 24.81
N PHE A 16 29.56 -23.06 24.81
CA PHE A 16 28.89 -24.12 24.04
C PHE A 16 28.99 -23.89 22.53
N LEU A 17 28.77 -22.66 22.04
CA LEU A 17 28.92 -22.30 20.64
C LEU A 17 30.39 -22.27 20.22
N ALA A 18 31.32 -21.96 21.12
CA ALA A 18 32.77 -22.00 20.89
C ALA A 18 33.33 -23.45 20.93
N ALA A 19 32.63 -24.39 21.58
CA ALA A 19 33.01 -25.81 21.61
C ALA A 19 32.50 -26.60 20.39
N GLU A 20 31.55 -26.03 19.59
CA GLU A 20 31.10 -26.63 18.34
C GLU A 20 32.19 -26.42 17.23
N PRO A 21 32.31 -27.38 16.30
CA PRO A 21 33.30 -27.29 15.24
C PRO A 21 33.03 -26.03 14.37
N THR A 22 34.10 -25.51 13.80
CA THR A 22 34.22 -24.28 13.01
C THR A 22 33.27 -24.12 11.79
N THR A 23 32.38 -25.08 11.55
CA THR A 23 31.45 -25.12 10.41
C THR A 23 30.13 -24.35 10.61
N GLY A 24 29.81 -23.94 11.85
CA GLY A 24 28.55 -23.26 12.16
C GLY A 24 27.31 -24.17 12.09
N ARG A 25 26.13 -23.57 12.34
CA ARG A 25 24.84 -24.26 12.23
C ARG A 25 24.32 -24.18 10.79
N ILE A 26 23.43 -25.10 10.48
CA ILE A 26 22.62 -25.02 9.25
C ILE A 26 21.25 -24.50 9.63
N ILE A 27 20.91 -23.35 9.07
CA ILE A 27 19.62 -22.71 9.28
C ILE A 27 18.81 -22.85 7.97
N VAL A 28 17.77 -23.69 8.02
CA VAL A 28 16.91 -23.94 6.87
C VAL A 28 15.72 -22.99 6.94
N ILE A 29 15.64 -22.05 6.01
CA ILE A 29 14.55 -21.09 5.91
C ILE A 29 13.47 -21.69 5.00
N ALA A 30 12.29 -21.93 5.56
CA ALA A 30 11.14 -22.49 4.88
C ALA A 30 10.07 -21.42 4.65
N PRO A 31 9.33 -21.44 3.52
CA PRO A 31 8.32 -20.42 3.22
C PRO A 31 7.09 -20.52 4.11
N THR A 32 6.76 -21.72 4.60
CA THR A 32 5.55 -21.96 5.40
C THR A 32 5.80 -22.95 6.55
N ARG A 33 4.88 -23.01 7.50
CA ARG A 33 4.91 -24.01 8.60
C ARG A 33 4.85 -25.45 8.06
N ALA A 34 3.98 -25.70 7.11
CA ALA A 34 3.87 -27.02 6.46
C ALA A 34 5.19 -27.42 5.75
N ALA A 35 5.89 -26.46 5.15
CA ALA A 35 7.21 -26.72 4.58
C ALA A 35 8.24 -27.09 5.68
N CYS A 36 8.18 -26.49 6.87
CA CYS A 36 9.04 -26.88 7.99
C CYS A 36 8.87 -28.38 8.34
N GLU A 37 7.64 -28.84 8.44
CA GLU A 37 7.34 -30.26 8.74
C GLU A 37 7.82 -31.19 7.62
N THR A 38 7.62 -30.80 6.37
CA THR A 38 8.10 -31.58 5.22
C THR A 38 9.62 -31.69 5.21
N ILE A 39 10.34 -30.63 5.55
CA ILE A 39 11.79 -30.59 5.64
C ILE A 39 12.28 -31.45 6.82
N GLU A 40 11.60 -31.35 7.97
CA GLU A 40 11.94 -32.16 9.15
C GLU A 40 11.81 -33.66 8.85
N LEU A 41 10.71 -34.07 8.21
CA LEU A 41 10.52 -35.46 7.75
C LEU A 41 11.59 -35.86 6.74
N ALA A 42 11.91 -35.01 5.75
CA ALA A 42 12.93 -35.27 4.75
C ALA A 42 14.33 -35.47 5.38
N LEU A 43 14.67 -34.70 6.40
CA LEU A 43 15.91 -34.86 7.14
C LEU A 43 16.01 -36.20 7.92
N GLY A 44 14.87 -36.83 8.23
CA GLY A 44 14.81 -38.17 8.81
C GLY A 44 14.98 -39.32 7.80
N LEU A 45 14.91 -39.04 6.51
CA LEU A 45 14.92 -40.08 5.46
C LEU A 45 16.28 -40.22 4.77
N HIS A 46 16.65 -41.47 4.46
CA HIS A 46 17.80 -41.80 3.65
C HIS A 46 17.33 -42.44 2.35
N ILE A 47 17.03 -41.64 1.35
CA ILE A 47 16.54 -42.07 0.06
C ILE A 47 17.44 -41.50 -1.02
N GLU A 48 17.99 -42.37 -1.86
CA GLU A 48 18.71 -41.95 -3.05
C GLU A 48 17.75 -41.41 -4.09
N THR A 49 17.89 -40.12 -4.39
CA THR A 49 17.03 -39.40 -5.32
C THR A 49 17.63 -39.26 -6.70
N LEU A 50 16.84 -38.83 -7.70
CA LEU A 50 17.37 -38.50 -9.02
C LEU A 50 18.46 -37.43 -8.93
N LEU A 51 18.20 -36.36 -8.19
CA LEU A 51 19.15 -35.27 -7.97
C LEU A 51 20.48 -35.78 -7.35
N GLU A 52 20.39 -36.70 -6.40
CA GLU A 52 21.58 -37.24 -5.75
C GLU A 52 22.38 -38.14 -6.71
N ARG A 53 21.71 -38.92 -7.54
CA ARG A 53 22.40 -39.74 -8.57
C ARG A 53 23.12 -38.86 -9.61
N GLU A 54 22.49 -37.75 -10.03
CA GLU A 54 23.04 -36.87 -11.08
C GLU A 54 24.13 -35.95 -10.53
N HIS A 55 23.91 -35.36 -9.36
CA HIS A 55 24.75 -34.27 -8.82
C HIS A 55 25.30 -34.50 -7.42
N GLY A 56 25.05 -35.66 -6.79
CA GLY A 56 25.43 -35.90 -5.39
C GLY A 56 26.92 -35.74 -5.11
N GLY A 57 27.80 -36.08 -6.05
CA GLY A 57 29.23 -35.86 -5.95
C GLY A 57 29.60 -34.38 -5.93
N GLU A 58 28.99 -33.60 -6.82
CA GLU A 58 29.24 -32.16 -6.94
C GLU A 58 28.62 -31.39 -5.76
N ILE A 59 27.42 -31.78 -5.29
CA ILE A 59 26.80 -31.24 -4.08
C ILE A 59 27.73 -31.41 -2.89
N ARG A 60 28.25 -32.61 -2.65
CA ARG A 60 29.18 -32.88 -1.55
C ARG A 60 30.49 -32.11 -1.70
N ARG A 61 31.01 -32.00 -2.90
CA ARG A 61 32.22 -31.21 -3.17
C ARG A 61 32.01 -29.72 -2.83
N LEU A 62 30.97 -29.09 -3.38
CA LEU A 62 30.68 -27.67 -3.14
C LEU A 62 30.37 -27.39 -1.65
N ALA A 63 29.57 -28.25 -1.02
CA ALA A 63 29.26 -28.18 0.40
C ALA A 63 30.52 -28.28 1.28
N GLY A 64 31.40 -29.24 0.99
CA GLY A 64 32.65 -29.45 1.72
C GLY A 64 33.68 -28.34 1.52
N GLU A 65 33.71 -27.71 0.33
CA GLU A 65 34.59 -26.57 0.04
C GLU A 65 34.08 -25.25 0.64
N GLY A 66 32.97 -25.25 1.36
CA GLY A 66 32.37 -24.02 1.94
C GLY A 66 31.78 -23.08 0.90
N LYS A 67 31.50 -23.58 -0.32
CA LYS A 67 30.91 -22.78 -1.40
C LYS A 67 29.40 -22.61 -1.24
N GLY A 68 28.88 -21.39 -1.60
CA GLY A 68 27.45 -21.17 -1.83
C GLY A 68 27.07 -21.71 -3.22
N PHE A 69 25.91 -22.31 -3.36
CA PHE A 69 25.42 -22.83 -4.65
C PHE A 69 23.89 -22.94 -4.70
N GLY A 70 23.35 -23.02 -5.91
CA GLY A 70 21.94 -23.19 -6.17
C GLY A 70 21.61 -24.60 -6.66
N ILE A 71 20.39 -25.06 -6.38
CA ILE A 71 19.80 -26.26 -6.94
C ILE A 71 18.44 -25.91 -7.55
N VAL A 72 18.33 -26.07 -8.86
CA VAL A 72 17.05 -25.96 -9.57
C VAL A 72 16.62 -27.36 -9.98
N ALA A 73 15.58 -27.83 -9.34
CA ALA A 73 15.16 -29.21 -9.53
C ALA A 73 13.63 -29.33 -9.52
N GLY A 74 13.08 -29.95 -10.54
CA GLY A 74 11.64 -30.13 -10.69
C GLY A 74 11.00 -30.83 -9.48
N THR A 75 9.72 -30.67 -9.29
CA THR A 75 8.97 -31.33 -8.20
C THR A 75 9.22 -32.84 -8.23
N GLY A 76 9.45 -33.49 -7.10
CA GLY A 76 9.64 -34.96 -7.01
C GLY A 76 11.02 -35.46 -7.40
N THR A 77 11.99 -34.62 -7.74
CA THR A 77 13.38 -35.00 -8.02
C THR A 77 14.22 -35.28 -6.78
N GLY A 78 13.72 -34.91 -5.59
CA GLY A 78 14.42 -35.08 -4.32
C GLY A 78 15.08 -33.82 -3.77
N LYS A 79 14.66 -32.66 -4.26
CA LYS A 79 15.21 -31.34 -3.86
C LYS A 79 15.29 -31.14 -2.34
N THR A 80 14.18 -31.27 -1.62
CA THR A 80 14.13 -31.13 -0.16
C THR A 80 14.93 -32.25 0.55
N LEU A 81 14.95 -33.46 -0.02
CA LEU A 81 15.76 -34.59 0.51
C LEU A 81 17.28 -34.32 0.42
N ALA A 82 17.73 -33.48 -0.53
CA ALA A 82 19.14 -33.11 -0.66
C ALA A 82 19.66 -32.26 0.52
N ILE A 83 18.78 -31.64 1.32
CA ILE A 83 19.17 -30.87 2.50
C ILE A 83 19.93 -31.75 3.49
N ARG A 84 19.56 -33.02 3.65
CA ARG A 84 20.24 -33.95 4.54
C ARG A 84 21.71 -34.19 4.14
N PRO A 85 22.07 -34.73 2.96
CA PRO A 85 23.46 -34.94 2.57
C PRO A 85 24.26 -33.64 2.50
N ILE A 86 23.65 -32.49 2.19
CA ILE A 86 24.27 -31.19 2.28
C ILE A 86 24.68 -30.92 3.73
N SER A 87 23.74 -31.08 4.68
CA SER A 87 23.94 -30.83 6.11
C SER A 87 25.02 -31.78 6.70
N GLU A 88 24.95 -33.06 6.39
CA GLU A 88 25.93 -34.06 6.84
C GLU A 88 27.37 -33.73 6.32
N THR A 89 27.46 -33.26 5.08
CA THR A 89 28.76 -32.86 4.49
C THR A 89 29.33 -31.62 5.16
N ILE A 90 28.49 -30.57 5.35
CA ILE A 90 28.95 -29.30 5.96
C ILE A 90 29.37 -29.52 7.42
N LEU A 91 28.59 -30.27 8.16
CA LEU A 91 28.82 -30.51 9.58
C LEU A 91 29.85 -31.63 9.82
N SER A 92 30.24 -32.37 8.78
CA SER A 92 31.07 -33.57 8.86
C SER A 92 30.54 -34.57 9.91
N LYS A 93 29.24 -34.66 10.04
CA LYS A 93 28.50 -35.51 10.99
C LYS A 93 27.30 -36.14 10.32
N SER A 94 27.00 -37.42 10.63
CA SER A 94 25.76 -38.11 10.18
C SER A 94 24.65 -38.01 11.23
N ASP A 95 24.99 -37.71 12.49
CA ASP A 95 24.05 -37.52 13.59
C ASP A 95 23.60 -36.05 13.61
N LEU A 96 22.50 -35.75 12.88
CA LEU A 96 21.93 -34.43 12.81
C LEU A 96 20.96 -34.20 13.96
N LYS A 97 21.23 -33.18 14.75
CA LYS A 97 20.29 -32.69 15.78
C LYS A 97 19.39 -31.64 15.16
N VAL A 98 18.22 -32.09 14.72
CA VAL A 98 17.26 -31.26 13.99
C VAL A 98 16.25 -30.66 14.94
N GLY A 99 15.97 -29.39 14.79
CA GLY A 99 14.88 -28.71 15.51
C GLY A 99 14.10 -27.77 14.61
N VAL A 100 12.87 -27.49 14.97
CA VAL A 100 11.97 -26.60 14.24
C VAL A 100 11.54 -25.44 15.12
N VAL A 101 11.63 -24.21 14.63
CA VAL A 101 11.13 -23.01 15.33
C VAL A 101 10.20 -22.24 14.39
N ASN A 102 8.95 -22.14 14.79
CA ASN A 102 7.91 -21.40 14.10
C ASN A 102 6.84 -20.92 15.12
N ARG A 103 5.69 -20.45 14.67
CA ARG A 103 4.61 -20.04 15.61
C ARG A 103 4.07 -21.18 16.49
N GLU A 104 4.17 -22.42 16.03
CA GLU A 104 3.67 -23.60 16.77
C GLU A 104 4.72 -24.24 17.67
N ARG A 105 6.00 -24.07 17.35
CA ARG A 105 7.13 -24.66 18.04
C ARG A 105 8.11 -23.56 18.40
N GLU A 106 8.09 -23.14 19.66
CA GLU A 106 9.06 -22.14 20.13
C GLU A 106 10.47 -22.74 20.32
N ALA A 107 11.43 -21.85 20.36
CA ALA A 107 12.76 -22.21 20.80
C ALA A 107 12.70 -22.74 22.24
N THR A 108 13.33 -23.91 22.49
CA THR A 108 13.41 -24.57 23.78
C THR A 108 14.82 -24.43 24.36
N PRO A 109 15.06 -24.84 25.61
CA PRO A 109 16.42 -24.94 26.16
C PRO A 109 17.36 -25.81 25.32
N GLU A 110 16.82 -26.74 24.54
CA GLU A 110 17.58 -27.61 23.64
C GLU A 110 17.98 -26.93 22.35
N THR A 111 17.32 -25.83 21.93
CA THR A 111 17.55 -25.14 20.67
C THR A 111 19.05 -24.83 20.42
N PRO A 112 19.84 -24.39 21.39
CA PRO A 112 21.27 -24.20 21.21
C PRO A 112 22.05 -25.48 20.88
N THR A 113 21.49 -26.65 21.17
CA THR A 113 22.13 -27.92 20.89
C THR A 113 21.85 -28.46 19.49
N TRP A 114 20.88 -27.84 18.78
CA TRP A 114 20.56 -28.24 17.43
C TRP A 114 21.58 -27.69 16.42
N ASN A 115 22.07 -28.57 15.59
CA ASN A 115 23.01 -28.19 14.52
C ASN A 115 22.32 -27.95 13.17
N VAL A 116 21.08 -28.41 13.03
CA VAL A 116 20.19 -28.08 11.90
C VAL A 116 18.91 -27.48 12.46
N VAL A 117 18.61 -26.25 12.12
CA VAL A 117 17.41 -25.56 12.64
C VAL A 117 16.54 -25.12 11.46
N ILE A 118 15.31 -25.60 11.45
CA ILE A 118 14.33 -25.24 10.41
C ILE A 118 13.45 -24.12 10.95
N ILE A 119 13.39 -23.01 10.23
CA ILE A 119 12.66 -21.81 10.66
C ILE A 119 11.84 -21.21 9.51
N THR A 120 10.76 -20.52 9.86
CA THR A 120 10.03 -19.72 8.89
C THR A 120 10.72 -18.38 8.64
N THR A 121 10.39 -17.72 7.52
CA THR A 121 10.96 -16.42 7.13
C THR A 121 10.80 -15.33 8.20
N GLY A 122 9.65 -15.25 8.87
CA GLY A 122 9.42 -14.27 9.93
C GLY A 122 10.29 -14.54 11.18
N ILE A 123 10.53 -15.81 11.53
CA ILE A 123 11.47 -16.17 12.60
C ILE A 123 12.90 -15.84 12.20
N ALA A 124 13.30 -16.17 10.95
CA ALA A 124 14.64 -15.85 10.43
C ALA A 124 14.91 -14.33 10.51
N ARG A 125 13.97 -13.48 10.07
CA ARG A 125 14.08 -12.03 10.18
C ARG A 125 14.32 -11.58 11.61
N ARG A 126 13.54 -12.11 12.56
CA ARG A 126 13.68 -11.77 13.98
C ARG A 126 15.03 -12.23 14.54
N TRP A 127 15.50 -13.42 14.18
CA TRP A 127 16.81 -13.92 14.61
C TRP A 127 17.97 -13.08 14.05
N PHE A 128 17.83 -12.51 12.87
CA PHE A 128 18.78 -11.51 12.37
C PHE A 128 18.79 -10.23 13.22
N GLN A 129 17.59 -9.74 13.59
CA GLN A 129 17.46 -8.56 14.46
C GLN A 129 18.06 -8.79 15.86
N ASP A 130 17.87 -9.99 16.41
CA ASP A 130 18.39 -10.37 17.73
C ASP A 130 19.87 -10.76 17.71
N GLY A 131 20.49 -10.87 16.53
CA GLY A 131 21.88 -11.29 16.37
C GLY A 131 22.08 -12.79 16.61
N ASP A 132 21.04 -13.60 16.44
CA ASP A 132 21.07 -15.06 16.61
C ASP A 132 21.59 -15.81 15.38
N ILE A 133 21.67 -15.15 14.24
CA ILE A 133 22.29 -15.67 13.03
C ILE A 133 23.65 -15.02 12.86
N ALA A 134 24.68 -15.85 12.72
CA ALA A 134 26.08 -15.43 12.72
C ALA A 134 26.74 -15.69 11.33
N PRO A 135 27.89 -15.05 11.02
CA PRO A 135 28.56 -15.23 9.73
C PRO A 135 28.99 -16.67 9.41
N HIS A 136 29.20 -17.48 10.44
CA HIS A 136 29.59 -18.88 10.29
C HIS A 136 28.40 -19.83 10.09
N ASP A 137 27.16 -19.36 10.21
CA ASP A 137 25.95 -20.13 9.91
C ASP A 137 25.75 -20.26 8.40
N THR A 138 25.26 -21.42 7.97
CA THR A 138 24.88 -21.65 6.57
C THR A 138 23.36 -21.53 6.43
N LEU A 139 22.91 -20.65 5.57
CA LEU A 139 21.51 -20.48 5.26
C LEU A 139 21.13 -21.39 4.10
N VAL A 140 20.24 -22.33 4.32
CA VAL A 140 19.61 -23.15 3.30
C VAL A 140 18.22 -22.63 3.06
N VAL A 141 17.95 -22.06 1.88
CA VAL A 141 16.65 -21.48 1.55
C VAL A 141 15.89 -22.43 0.64
N ASP A 142 14.89 -23.13 1.17
CA ASP A 142 14.02 -24.01 0.37
C ASP A 142 12.90 -23.22 -0.30
N GLU A 143 12.54 -23.63 -1.52
CA GLU A 143 11.51 -22.99 -2.36
C GLU A 143 11.73 -21.47 -2.52
N ILE A 144 12.97 -21.05 -2.78
CA ILE A 144 13.34 -19.62 -2.86
C ILE A 144 12.50 -18.82 -3.88
N HIS A 145 11.91 -19.50 -4.88
CA HIS A 145 11.00 -18.88 -5.85
C HIS A 145 9.65 -18.43 -5.27
N GLN A 146 9.30 -18.89 -4.05
CA GLN A 146 8.14 -18.40 -3.31
C GLN A 146 8.52 -17.11 -2.59
N THR A 147 8.61 -16.02 -3.36
CA THR A 147 9.02 -14.70 -2.86
C THR A 147 8.03 -14.15 -1.85
N SER A 148 8.55 -13.44 -0.87
CA SER A 148 7.79 -12.63 0.09
C SER A 148 8.69 -11.52 0.63
N ALA A 149 8.11 -10.42 1.11
CA ALA A 149 8.90 -9.34 1.70
C ALA A 149 9.79 -9.81 2.84
N GLU A 150 9.31 -10.74 3.67
CA GLU A 150 10.11 -11.34 4.75
C GLU A 150 11.29 -12.16 4.24
N LEU A 151 11.11 -12.99 3.19
CA LEU A 151 12.19 -13.75 2.59
C LEU A 151 13.25 -12.82 1.97
N GLU A 152 12.80 -11.84 1.21
CA GLU A 152 13.67 -10.88 0.54
C GLU A 152 14.53 -10.09 1.53
N LEU A 153 13.94 -9.68 2.67
CA LEU A 153 14.70 -9.10 3.79
C LEU A 153 15.71 -10.10 4.38
N CYS A 154 15.31 -11.35 4.60
CA CYS A 154 16.22 -12.37 5.12
C CYS A 154 17.44 -12.58 4.20
N LEU A 155 17.24 -12.55 2.88
CA LEU A 155 18.35 -12.66 1.92
C LEU A 155 19.32 -11.47 2.06
N ALA A 156 18.79 -10.24 2.12
CA ALA A 156 19.61 -9.04 2.30
C ALA A 156 20.33 -9.02 3.65
N LEU A 157 19.65 -9.41 4.73
CA LEU A 157 20.24 -9.51 6.06
C LEU A 157 21.34 -10.59 6.14
N GLY A 158 21.12 -11.75 5.52
CA GLY A 158 22.12 -12.80 5.44
C GLY A 158 23.36 -12.38 4.66
N LYS A 159 23.20 -11.61 3.56
CA LYS A 159 24.32 -10.99 2.84
C LYS A 159 25.07 -10.01 3.74
N ARG A 160 24.35 -9.14 4.45
CA ARG A 160 24.96 -8.17 5.38
C ARG A 160 25.75 -8.84 6.49
N VAL A 161 25.22 -9.92 7.05
CA VAL A 161 25.92 -10.73 8.08
C VAL A 161 27.11 -11.48 7.49
N GLY A 162 27.10 -11.79 6.20
CA GLY A 162 28.14 -12.56 5.52
C GLY A 162 27.91 -14.07 5.59
N CYS A 163 26.67 -14.52 5.72
CA CYS A 163 26.32 -15.93 5.72
C CYS A 163 26.55 -16.59 4.36
N ARG A 164 26.87 -17.87 4.37
CA ARG A 164 26.86 -18.69 3.17
C ARG A 164 25.44 -19.07 2.79
N PHE A 165 25.10 -18.99 1.50
CA PHE A 165 23.80 -19.39 0.98
C PHE A 165 23.84 -20.68 0.17
N ILE A 166 22.91 -21.57 0.44
CA ILE A 166 22.52 -22.69 -0.42
C ILE A 166 21.04 -22.52 -0.68
N TRP A 167 20.63 -22.50 -1.93
CA TRP A 167 19.23 -22.25 -2.25
C TRP A 167 18.66 -23.31 -3.19
N LEU A 168 17.38 -23.62 -2.98
CA LEU A 168 16.66 -24.66 -3.67
C LEU A 168 15.40 -24.05 -4.32
N SER A 169 15.17 -24.39 -5.58
CA SER A 169 14.03 -23.93 -6.35
C SER A 169 13.47 -25.02 -7.25
N ALA A 170 12.17 -24.96 -7.54
CA ALA A 170 11.54 -25.87 -8.49
C ALA A 170 11.63 -25.36 -9.93
N THR A 171 11.12 -24.19 -10.19
CA THR A 171 10.98 -23.63 -11.54
C THR A 171 11.22 -22.14 -11.47
N VAL A 172 12.41 -21.68 -11.81
CA VAL A 172 12.82 -20.27 -11.84
C VAL A 172 14.03 -20.13 -12.74
N ASP A 173 14.20 -18.98 -13.37
CA ASP A 173 15.47 -18.63 -13.96
C ASP A 173 16.52 -18.46 -12.86
N PRO A 174 17.58 -19.28 -12.82
CA PRO A 174 18.53 -19.25 -11.73
C PRO A 174 19.51 -18.08 -11.78
N GLU A 175 19.60 -17.35 -12.86
CA GLU A 175 20.65 -16.35 -13.10
C GLU A 175 20.61 -15.24 -12.06
N PHE A 176 19.41 -14.75 -11.70
CA PHE A 176 19.27 -13.73 -10.68
C PHE A 176 19.85 -14.17 -9.33
N TYR A 177 19.37 -15.32 -8.80
CA TYR A 177 19.82 -15.80 -7.48
C TYR A 177 21.30 -16.19 -7.48
N ALA A 178 21.79 -16.79 -8.57
CA ALA A 178 23.20 -17.14 -8.69
C ALA A 178 24.08 -15.90 -8.56
N ARG A 179 23.74 -14.83 -9.25
CA ARG A 179 24.46 -13.55 -9.19
C ARG A 179 24.25 -12.84 -7.86
N TYR A 180 23.02 -12.72 -7.40
CA TYR A 180 22.66 -11.98 -6.19
C TYR A 180 23.27 -12.59 -4.93
N LEU A 181 23.27 -13.94 -4.81
CA LEU A 181 23.79 -14.69 -3.66
C LEU A 181 25.24 -15.15 -3.85
N GLY A 182 25.89 -14.79 -4.95
CA GLY A 182 27.29 -15.13 -5.22
C GLY A 182 27.53 -16.63 -5.31
N SER A 183 26.64 -17.38 -5.94
CA SER A 183 26.73 -18.84 -6.06
C SER A 183 27.90 -19.29 -6.94
N ALA A 184 28.69 -20.26 -6.47
CA ALA A 184 29.76 -20.83 -7.23
C ALA A 184 29.31 -21.71 -8.41
N ALA A 185 28.13 -22.31 -8.29
CA ALA A 185 27.47 -23.11 -9.31
C ALA A 185 25.96 -23.15 -9.12
N VAL A 186 25.25 -23.52 -10.18
CA VAL A 186 23.84 -23.91 -10.12
C VAL A 186 23.74 -25.32 -10.70
N LEU A 187 23.13 -26.21 -9.94
CA LEU A 187 22.93 -27.60 -10.35
C LEU A 187 21.46 -27.77 -10.78
N GLU A 188 21.27 -28.25 -11.99
CA GLU A 188 19.93 -28.35 -12.57
C GLU A 188 19.55 -29.80 -12.84
N THR A 189 18.40 -30.24 -12.33
CA THR A 189 17.85 -31.56 -12.55
C THR A 189 16.39 -31.48 -12.98
N TYR A 190 16.09 -32.01 -14.13
CA TYR A 190 14.74 -32.03 -14.68
C TYR A 190 14.24 -33.45 -14.80
N ALA A 191 13.25 -33.84 -13.99
CA ALA A 191 12.55 -35.13 -14.13
C ALA A 191 11.56 -35.06 -15.29
N PHE A 192 12.08 -34.94 -16.53
CA PHE A 192 11.27 -34.90 -17.73
C PHE A 192 11.60 -36.09 -18.62
N ASP A 193 10.59 -36.96 -18.79
CA ASP A 193 10.67 -38.07 -19.75
C ASP A 193 9.92 -37.64 -21.04
N PRO A 194 10.64 -37.46 -22.17
CA PRO A 194 10.01 -37.11 -23.44
C PRO A 194 8.94 -38.11 -23.90
N ALA A 195 9.08 -39.39 -23.55
CA ALA A 195 8.09 -40.43 -23.86
C ALA A 195 6.77 -40.23 -23.11
N ARG A 196 6.81 -39.46 -21.98
CA ARG A 196 5.64 -39.12 -21.16
C ARG A 196 5.19 -37.68 -21.35
N ALA A 197 5.61 -37.04 -22.45
CA ALA A 197 5.16 -35.68 -22.75
C ALA A 197 3.62 -35.66 -22.87
N ALA A 198 2.98 -34.81 -22.06
CA ALA A 198 1.53 -34.68 -22.04
C ALA A 198 1.02 -33.99 -23.31
N LYS A 199 -0.21 -34.34 -23.70
CA LYS A 199 -0.92 -33.61 -24.76
C LYS A 199 -1.41 -32.27 -24.18
N VAL A 200 -0.77 -31.15 -24.59
CA VAL A 200 -1.15 -29.81 -24.17
C VAL A 200 -2.11 -29.18 -25.18
N ARG A 201 -3.17 -28.54 -24.69
CA ARG A 201 -4.13 -27.80 -25.50
C ARG A 201 -4.49 -26.50 -24.83
N VAL A 202 -4.41 -25.39 -25.59
CA VAL A 202 -4.90 -24.08 -25.17
C VAL A 202 -6.31 -23.88 -25.71
N ILE A 203 -7.24 -23.51 -24.86
CA ILE A 203 -8.67 -23.43 -25.18
C ILE A 203 -9.25 -22.14 -24.62
N ASN A 204 -9.86 -21.34 -25.47
CA ASN A 204 -10.54 -20.11 -25.04
C ASN A 204 -11.97 -20.43 -24.57
N ARG A 205 -12.09 -20.90 -23.33
CA ARG A 205 -13.36 -21.14 -22.62
C ARG A 205 -13.18 -20.90 -21.12
N PRO A 206 -14.18 -20.35 -20.42
CA PRO A 206 -14.16 -20.31 -18.96
C PRO A 206 -14.24 -21.73 -18.36
N PRO A 207 -13.75 -21.92 -17.11
CA PRO A 207 -13.65 -23.25 -16.48
C PRO A 207 -14.96 -24.07 -16.50
N LEU A 208 -16.07 -23.52 -16.04
CA LEU A 208 -17.37 -24.23 -16.02
C LEU A 208 -17.88 -24.57 -17.41
N ALA A 209 -17.62 -23.75 -18.41
CA ALA A 209 -18.00 -24.05 -19.79
C ALA A 209 -17.08 -25.10 -20.43
N PHE A 210 -15.84 -25.26 -19.97
CA PHE A 210 -14.92 -26.30 -20.37
C PHE A 210 -15.25 -27.64 -19.72
N LEU A 211 -15.65 -27.64 -18.44
CA LEU A 211 -16.09 -28.84 -17.70
C LEU A 211 -17.51 -29.28 -18.10
N ASP A 212 -17.73 -29.37 -19.42
CA ASP A 212 -19.00 -29.73 -20.01
C ASP A 212 -19.26 -31.25 -19.92
N GLU A 213 -20.46 -31.67 -20.32
CA GLU A 213 -20.88 -33.07 -20.31
C GLU A 213 -19.93 -33.97 -21.09
N ARG A 214 -19.39 -33.50 -22.21
CA ARG A 214 -18.45 -34.23 -23.03
C ARG A 214 -17.15 -34.51 -22.29
N PHE A 215 -16.58 -33.50 -21.63
CA PHE A 215 -15.35 -33.64 -20.88
C PHE A 215 -15.53 -34.57 -19.68
N LEU A 216 -16.58 -34.34 -18.87
CA LEU A 216 -16.82 -35.11 -17.64
C LEU A 216 -17.22 -36.55 -17.92
N SER A 217 -18.00 -36.85 -18.99
CA SER A 217 -18.25 -38.20 -19.46
C SER A 217 -16.95 -38.89 -19.86
N GLN A 218 -16.01 -38.20 -20.47
CA GLN A 218 -14.72 -38.74 -20.83
C GLN A 218 -13.89 -39.06 -19.58
N VAL A 219 -13.84 -38.15 -18.59
CA VAL A 219 -13.18 -38.35 -17.28
C VAL A 219 -13.71 -39.61 -16.60
N GLN A 220 -15.02 -39.78 -16.57
CA GLN A 220 -15.65 -40.96 -15.97
C GLN A 220 -15.34 -42.26 -16.73
N ARG A 221 -15.49 -42.26 -18.05
CA ARG A 221 -15.25 -43.43 -18.89
C ARG A 221 -13.80 -43.90 -18.89
N GLU A 222 -12.86 -42.94 -18.95
CA GLU A 222 -11.42 -43.24 -18.98
C GLU A 222 -10.84 -43.38 -17.55
N ARG A 223 -11.64 -43.19 -16.51
CA ARG A 223 -11.25 -43.24 -15.10
C ARG A 223 -10.04 -42.32 -14.82
N ARG A 224 -10.18 -41.04 -15.13
CA ARG A 224 -9.11 -40.05 -14.99
C ARG A 224 -9.07 -39.43 -13.58
N GLY A 225 -7.84 -39.07 -13.15
CA GLY A 225 -7.61 -38.18 -12.03
C GLY A 225 -7.34 -36.75 -12.54
N VAL A 226 -8.24 -35.83 -12.26
CA VAL A 226 -8.21 -34.45 -12.77
C VAL A 226 -7.89 -33.45 -11.66
N GLY A 227 -6.87 -32.60 -11.89
CA GLY A 227 -6.59 -31.42 -11.09
C GLY A 227 -7.01 -30.16 -11.85
N VAL A 228 -7.80 -29.31 -11.23
CA VAL A 228 -8.25 -28.02 -11.80
C VAL A 228 -7.66 -26.89 -10.98
N PHE A 229 -6.82 -26.07 -11.61
CA PHE A 229 -6.21 -24.89 -10.97
C PHE A 229 -7.00 -23.64 -11.32
N LEU A 230 -7.46 -22.92 -10.29
CA LEU A 230 -8.32 -21.75 -10.40
C LEU A 230 -7.79 -20.60 -9.53
N PRO A 231 -8.04 -19.33 -9.89
CA PRO A 231 -7.45 -18.18 -9.21
C PRO A 231 -8.09 -17.82 -7.87
N THR A 232 -9.31 -18.29 -7.60
CA THR A 232 -10.09 -17.84 -6.43
C THR A 232 -10.66 -18.99 -5.62
N ARG A 233 -10.89 -18.75 -4.32
CA ARG A 233 -11.58 -19.68 -3.42
C ARG A 233 -12.98 -20.03 -3.95
N ALA A 234 -13.80 -19.01 -4.19
CA ALA A 234 -15.14 -19.20 -4.71
C ALA A 234 -15.18 -20.01 -6.02
N GLY A 235 -14.20 -19.79 -6.91
CA GLY A 235 -14.12 -20.56 -8.16
C GLY A 235 -13.83 -22.04 -7.94
N VAL A 236 -12.99 -22.42 -6.97
CA VAL A 236 -12.71 -23.83 -6.68
C VAL A 236 -13.89 -24.52 -6.00
N GLU A 237 -14.59 -23.82 -5.11
CA GLU A 237 -15.81 -24.30 -4.46
C GLU A 237 -16.92 -24.50 -5.51
N GLU A 238 -17.18 -23.50 -6.36
CA GLU A 238 -18.20 -23.54 -7.43
C GLU A 238 -17.95 -24.71 -8.41
N VAL A 239 -16.70 -24.91 -8.82
CA VAL A 239 -16.34 -26.02 -9.74
C VAL A 239 -16.56 -27.38 -9.06
N ALA A 240 -16.16 -27.53 -7.80
CA ALA A 240 -16.34 -28.77 -7.07
C ALA A 240 -17.83 -29.09 -6.90
N GLU A 241 -18.63 -28.15 -6.44
CA GLU A 241 -20.06 -28.28 -6.26
C GLU A 241 -20.77 -28.58 -7.59
N TYR A 242 -20.42 -27.86 -8.67
CA TYR A 242 -20.96 -28.10 -10.01
C TYR A 242 -20.77 -29.55 -10.46
N VAL A 243 -19.56 -30.13 -10.22
CA VAL A 243 -19.27 -31.49 -10.62
C VAL A 243 -19.92 -32.50 -9.69
N GLU A 244 -19.90 -32.31 -8.39
CA GLU A 244 -20.52 -33.19 -7.40
C GLU A 244 -22.01 -33.36 -7.62
N GLN A 245 -22.74 -32.31 -7.84
CA GLN A 245 -24.18 -32.29 -8.06
C GLN A 245 -24.57 -33.05 -9.37
N ARG A 246 -23.78 -32.91 -10.44
CA ARG A 246 -24.13 -33.43 -11.77
C ARG A 246 -23.48 -34.77 -12.10
N TRP A 247 -22.36 -35.07 -11.43
CA TRP A 247 -21.53 -36.25 -11.75
C TRP A 247 -21.12 -37.00 -10.47
N PRO A 248 -22.06 -37.54 -9.69
CA PRO A 248 -21.81 -38.16 -8.37
C PRO A 248 -20.91 -39.38 -8.40
N ARG A 249 -20.59 -39.90 -9.60
CA ARG A 249 -19.61 -41.00 -9.78
C ARG A 249 -18.17 -40.52 -9.91
N ILE A 250 -17.93 -39.21 -9.97
CA ILE A 250 -16.61 -38.61 -9.90
C ILE A 250 -16.41 -38.12 -8.45
N SER A 251 -15.44 -38.71 -7.75
CA SER A 251 -15.10 -38.26 -6.40
C SER A 251 -14.54 -36.82 -6.48
N THR A 252 -15.19 -35.87 -5.82
CA THR A 252 -14.85 -34.46 -5.97
C THR A 252 -14.40 -33.88 -4.63
N ALA A 253 -13.40 -33.01 -4.66
CA ALA A 253 -12.99 -32.22 -3.52
C ALA A 253 -12.41 -30.90 -4.03
N PHE A 254 -12.25 -29.94 -3.09
CA PHE A 254 -11.57 -28.69 -3.37
C PHE A 254 -10.54 -28.38 -2.30
N TYR A 255 -9.56 -27.53 -2.65
CA TYR A 255 -8.53 -27.09 -1.71
C TYR A 255 -8.09 -25.63 -2.00
N HIS A 256 -8.11 -24.83 -0.96
CA HIS A 256 -7.56 -23.49 -0.94
C HIS A 256 -6.95 -23.18 0.43
N GLY A 257 -6.34 -22.00 0.58
CA GLY A 257 -5.63 -21.63 1.82
C GLY A 257 -6.51 -21.51 3.09
N GLY A 258 -7.82 -21.52 2.96
CA GLY A 258 -8.79 -21.54 4.07
C GLY A 258 -9.22 -22.94 4.52
N GLU A 259 -8.78 -24.01 3.84
CA GLU A 259 -9.16 -25.39 4.16
C GLU A 259 -8.00 -26.15 4.81
N PRO A 260 -8.27 -26.98 5.80
CA PRO A 260 -7.26 -27.85 6.38
C PRO A 260 -6.84 -28.95 5.39
N ILE A 261 -5.59 -29.38 5.45
CA ILE A 261 -5.03 -30.40 4.56
C ILE A 261 -5.72 -31.77 4.71
N SER A 262 -6.39 -31.99 5.82
CA SER A 262 -7.17 -33.20 6.09
C SER A 262 -8.25 -33.45 5.04
N VAL A 263 -8.86 -32.39 4.47
CA VAL A 263 -9.90 -32.48 3.43
C VAL A 263 -9.39 -33.19 2.18
N ILE A 264 -8.13 -33.00 1.82
CA ILE A 264 -7.54 -33.62 0.62
C ILE A 264 -6.59 -34.80 0.91
N ARG A 265 -6.47 -35.19 2.18
CA ARG A 265 -5.61 -36.33 2.58
C ARG A 265 -5.86 -37.60 1.74
N PRO A 266 -7.10 -38.02 1.42
CA PRO A 266 -7.34 -39.20 0.60
C PRO A 266 -6.72 -39.12 -0.80
N PHE A 267 -6.59 -37.94 -1.38
CA PHE A 267 -5.95 -37.71 -2.67
C PHE A 267 -4.41 -37.69 -2.58
N LEU A 268 -3.88 -37.34 -1.42
CA LEU A 268 -2.44 -37.36 -1.18
C LEU A 268 -1.94 -38.76 -0.84
N SER A 269 -2.71 -39.54 -0.06
CA SER A 269 -2.38 -40.91 0.32
C SER A 269 -2.64 -41.94 -0.79
N GLY A 270 -3.41 -41.56 -1.82
CA GLY A 270 -3.83 -42.50 -2.90
C GLY A 270 -5.06 -43.32 -2.55
N GLU A 271 -5.74 -43.03 -1.45
CA GLU A 271 -7.00 -43.67 -1.06
C GLU A 271 -8.16 -43.26 -1.99
N ALA A 272 -8.11 -42.02 -2.52
CA ALA A 272 -9.09 -41.52 -3.48
C ALA A 272 -9.00 -42.31 -4.80
N ARG A 273 -10.09 -43.06 -5.12
CA ARG A 273 -10.14 -43.89 -6.33
C ARG A 273 -10.59 -43.07 -7.52
N LYS A 274 -9.96 -43.30 -8.67
CA LYS A 274 -10.38 -42.72 -9.95
C LYS A 274 -11.76 -43.29 -10.40
N PRO A 275 -12.59 -42.48 -11.06
CA PRO A 275 -12.36 -41.08 -11.46
C PRO A 275 -12.53 -40.08 -10.32
N TYR A 276 -11.66 -39.08 -10.27
CA TYR A 276 -11.78 -38.00 -9.32
C TYR A 276 -11.49 -36.62 -9.96
N LEU A 277 -12.00 -35.54 -9.34
CA LEU A 277 -11.69 -34.19 -9.67
C LEU A 277 -11.33 -33.43 -8.38
N LEU A 278 -10.15 -32.80 -8.39
CA LEU A 278 -9.67 -31.96 -7.30
C LEU A 278 -9.49 -30.53 -7.81
N ALA A 279 -10.33 -29.59 -7.37
CA ALA A 279 -10.22 -28.18 -7.66
C ALA A 279 -9.29 -27.51 -6.66
N MET A 280 -8.32 -26.69 -7.12
CA MET A 280 -7.29 -26.11 -6.26
C MET A 280 -6.95 -24.69 -6.66
N THR A 281 -6.63 -23.85 -5.66
CA THR A 281 -5.93 -22.59 -5.90
C THR A 281 -4.41 -22.81 -5.98
N ALA A 282 -3.66 -21.71 -6.11
CA ALA A 282 -2.18 -21.71 -6.07
C ALA A 282 -1.62 -22.38 -4.78
N ALA A 283 -2.39 -22.41 -3.68
CA ALA A 283 -2.01 -23.16 -2.46
C ALA A 283 -1.74 -24.64 -2.73
N GLY A 284 -2.40 -25.24 -3.73
CA GLY A 284 -2.15 -26.60 -4.21
C GLY A 284 -0.98 -26.76 -5.18
N GLN A 285 -0.37 -25.64 -5.58
CA GLN A 285 0.62 -25.64 -6.66
C GLN A 285 1.98 -26.21 -6.24
N SER A 286 2.48 -25.90 -5.06
CA SER A 286 3.85 -26.24 -4.65
C SER A 286 3.95 -27.40 -3.67
N ALA A 287 3.01 -27.55 -2.75
CA ALA A 287 3.15 -28.44 -1.60
C ALA A 287 2.48 -29.83 -1.74
N LEU A 288 1.59 -30.02 -2.71
CA LEU A 288 0.74 -31.20 -2.75
C LEU A 288 1.17 -32.22 -3.82
N ASN A 289 1.52 -33.43 -3.42
CA ASN A 289 1.76 -34.55 -4.33
C ASN A 289 0.50 -35.41 -4.47
N VAL A 290 -0.41 -35.02 -5.35
CA VAL A 290 -1.68 -35.72 -5.58
C VAL A 290 -1.42 -37.02 -6.33
N GLN A 291 -1.79 -38.14 -5.70
CA GLN A 291 -1.58 -39.47 -6.25
C GLN A 291 -2.58 -39.75 -7.38
N GLY A 292 -2.07 -40.38 -8.47
CA GLY A 292 -2.92 -40.79 -9.60
C GLY A 292 -3.41 -39.66 -10.50
N LEU A 293 -2.89 -38.43 -10.34
CA LEU A 293 -3.18 -37.29 -11.23
C LEU A 293 -2.66 -37.58 -12.64
N ASP A 294 -3.49 -37.45 -13.66
CA ASP A 294 -3.12 -37.67 -15.06
C ASP A 294 -3.66 -36.61 -16.02
N THR A 295 -4.49 -35.71 -15.53
CA THR A 295 -5.05 -34.61 -16.31
C THR A 295 -5.02 -33.35 -15.47
N VAL A 296 -4.52 -32.27 -16.05
CA VAL A 296 -4.47 -30.94 -15.42
C VAL A 296 -5.22 -29.94 -16.29
N VAL A 297 -6.08 -29.13 -15.63
CA VAL A 297 -6.80 -28.00 -16.23
C VAL A 297 -6.33 -26.76 -15.50
N ILE A 298 -5.85 -25.77 -16.24
CA ILE A 298 -5.27 -24.55 -15.71
C ILE A 298 -6.08 -23.37 -16.23
N ASP A 299 -6.72 -22.61 -15.34
CA ASP A 299 -7.24 -21.29 -15.68
C ASP A 299 -6.06 -20.31 -15.74
N ASP A 300 -5.79 -19.74 -16.93
CA ASP A 300 -4.66 -18.84 -17.17
C ASP A 300 -4.88 -17.45 -16.53
N THR A 301 -5.34 -17.44 -15.29
CA THR A 301 -5.52 -16.21 -14.54
C THR A 301 -5.03 -16.34 -13.10
N ARG A 302 -4.51 -15.23 -12.56
CA ARG A 302 -4.14 -15.12 -11.15
C ARG A 302 -4.49 -13.73 -10.63
N PHE A 303 -4.59 -13.63 -9.32
CA PHE A 303 -4.60 -12.35 -8.61
C PHE A 303 -3.26 -12.14 -7.92
N THR A 304 -2.62 -11.03 -8.20
CA THR A 304 -1.34 -10.64 -7.59
C THR A 304 -1.37 -9.17 -7.21
N ASN A 305 -0.57 -8.81 -6.22
CA ASN A 305 -0.39 -7.42 -5.82
C ASN A 305 0.64 -6.76 -6.74
N LEU A 306 0.22 -5.71 -7.44
CA LEU A 306 1.11 -4.81 -8.16
C LEU A 306 1.27 -3.52 -7.38
N ILE A 307 2.47 -2.94 -7.45
CA ILE A 307 2.76 -1.67 -6.80
C ILE A 307 2.42 -0.55 -7.77
N GLU A 308 1.36 0.20 -7.46
CA GLU A 308 0.97 1.40 -8.20
C GLU A 308 0.94 2.60 -7.25
N GLY A 309 1.78 3.62 -7.53
CA GLY A 309 1.86 4.82 -6.70
C GLY A 309 2.18 4.51 -5.23
N GLY A 310 3.01 3.50 -4.96
CA GLY A 310 3.37 3.07 -3.60
C GLY A 310 2.31 2.21 -2.89
N LYS A 311 1.24 1.81 -3.56
CA LYS A 311 0.14 1.01 -3.01
C LYS A 311 0.16 -0.40 -3.59
N ASN A 312 -0.16 -1.40 -2.74
CA ASN A 312 -0.37 -2.77 -3.19
C ASN A 312 -1.78 -2.93 -3.76
N VAL A 313 -1.90 -2.99 -5.08
CA VAL A 313 -3.17 -3.11 -5.81
C VAL A 313 -3.35 -4.55 -6.26
N LEU A 314 -4.37 -5.23 -5.74
CA LEU A 314 -4.72 -6.58 -6.17
C LEU A 314 -5.26 -6.53 -7.60
N THR A 315 -4.50 -7.08 -8.53
CA THR A 315 -4.80 -7.02 -9.97
C THR A 315 -4.95 -8.43 -10.55
N LYS A 316 -5.93 -8.60 -11.40
CA LYS A 316 -6.11 -9.84 -12.15
C LYS A 316 -5.19 -9.84 -13.36
N LEU A 317 -4.28 -10.80 -13.42
CA LEU A 317 -3.32 -10.97 -14.50
C LEU A 317 -3.40 -12.39 -15.09
N HIS A 318 -2.76 -12.58 -16.23
CA HIS A 318 -2.45 -13.92 -16.71
C HIS A 318 -1.34 -14.57 -15.89
N LEU A 319 -1.33 -15.89 -15.85
CA LEU A 319 -0.26 -16.66 -15.22
C LEU A 319 1.08 -16.39 -15.91
N GLY A 320 2.15 -16.38 -15.13
CA GLY A 320 3.51 -16.37 -15.65
C GLY A 320 3.94 -17.75 -16.18
N ALA A 321 5.04 -17.78 -16.93
CA ALA A 321 5.58 -19.03 -17.46
C ALA A 321 5.93 -20.02 -16.33
N ASN A 322 6.52 -19.56 -15.23
CA ASN A 322 6.87 -20.38 -14.07
C ASN A 322 5.67 -21.12 -13.50
N GLU A 323 4.54 -20.42 -13.35
CA GLU A 323 3.31 -20.99 -12.78
C GLU A 323 2.70 -22.05 -13.71
N ILE A 324 2.60 -21.74 -15.01
CA ILE A 324 2.07 -22.68 -16.02
C ILE A 324 2.94 -23.94 -16.08
N LEU A 325 4.27 -23.78 -16.13
CA LEU A 325 5.21 -24.90 -16.18
C LEU A 325 5.15 -25.75 -14.91
N GLN A 326 4.99 -25.14 -13.74
CA GLN A 326 4.89 -25.84 -12.46
C GLN A 326 3.59 -26.65 -12.35
N MET A 327 2.44 -26.06 -12.74
CA MET A 327 1.15 -26.75 -12.75
C MET A 327 1.13 -27.88 -13.78
N ALA A 328 1.55 -27.62 -15.02
CA ALA A 328 1.63 -28.62 -16.08
C ALA A 328 2.62 -29.75 -15.76
N GLY A 329 3.76 -29.39 -15.14
CA GLY A 329 4.82 -30.32 -14.75
C GLY A 329 4.42 -31.42 -13.74
N ARG A 330 3.21 -31.34 -13.18
CA ARG A 330 2.65 -32.42 -12.37
C ARG A 330 2.30 -33.65 -13.20
N VAL A 331 2.04 -33.47 -14.49
CA VAL A 331 1.64 -34.51 -15.42
C VAL A 331 2.59 -34.56 -16.62
N HIS A 332 3.03 -33.41 -17.12
CA HIS A 332 3.88 -33.29 -18.30
C HIS A 332 5.29 -33.82 -18.01
N GLY A 333 5.72 -34.82 -18.84
CA GLY A 333 7.00 -35.51 -18.68
C GLY A 333 7.03 -36.54 -17.55
N ARG A 334 5.91 -36.83 -16.89
CA ARG A 334 5.84 -37.74 -15.73
C ARG A 334 4.84 -38.88 -15.88
N VAL A 335 3.66 -38.55 -16.43
CA VAL A 335 2.56 -39.47 -16.48
C VAL A 335 2.30 -39.91 -17.93
N GLU A 336 2.35 -41.23 -18.18
CA GLU A 336 2.02 -41.74 -19.47
C GLU A 336 0.57 -41.41 -19.86
N GLY A 337 0.37 -40.89 -21.08
CA GLY A 337 -0.95 -40.47 -21.54
C GLY A 337 -1.50 -39.22 -20.82
N GLY A 338 -0.62 -38.47 -20.19
CA GLY A 338 -0.94 -37.21 -19.48
C GLY A 338 -1.60 -36.17 -20.39
N ARG A 339 -2.48 -35.35 -19.84
CA ARG A 339 -3.16 -34.25 -20.55
C ARG A 339 -3.07 -32.94 -19.77
N VAL A 340 -2.80 -31.87 -20.50
CA VAL A 340 -2.81 -30.50 -19.95
C VAL A 340 -3.74 -29.63 -20.78
N PHE A 341 -4.69 -28.98 -20.15
CA PHE A 341 -5.57 -28.00 -20.75
C PHE A 341 -5.32 -26.65 -20.13
N ILE A 342 -4.99 -25.66 -20.93
CA ILE A 342 -4.80 -24.28 -20.49
C ILE A 342 -5.99 -23.47 -21.00
N LEU A 343 -6.78 -22.94 -20.09
CA LEU A 343 -7.96 -22.14 -20.40
C LEU A 343 -7.53 -20.67 -20.48
N SER A 344 -7.38 -20.15 -21.69
CA SER A 344 -6.81 -18.82 -21.92
C SER A 344 -7.45 -18.13 -23.13
N ASP A 345 -7.59 -16.83 -23.06
CA ASP A 345 -7.99 -15.94 -24.16
C ASP A 345 -6.80 -15.42 -24.98
N ARG A 346 -5.56 -15.66 -24.49
CA ARG A 346 -4.33 -15.33 -25.22
C ARG A 346 -3.74 -16.56 -25.93
N HIS A 347 -2.90 -16.30 -26.92
CA HIS A 347 -2.11 -17.36 -27.56
C HIS A 347 -0.93 -17.77 -26.66
N ILE A 348 -0.83 -19.04 -26.33
CA ILE A 348 0.28 -19.62 -25.56
C ILE A 348 0.91 -20.74 -26.38
N ASP A 349 2.17 -20.58 -26.75
CA ASP A 349 2.99 -21.67 -27.25
C ASP A 349 3.69 -22.34 -26.05
N PHE A 350 3.09 -23.40 -25.54
CA PHE A 350 3.59 -24.12 -24.37
C PHE A 350 5.02 -24.62 -24.53
N ASN A 351 5.42 -25.05 -25.74
CA ASN A 351 6.75 -25.60 -25.96
C ASN A 351 7.86 -24.51 -25.95
N SER A 352 7.48 -23.26 -26.13
CA SER A 352 8.41 -22.13 -26.05
C SER A 352 8.48 -21.49 -24.66
N LEU A 353 7.67 -21.94 -23.69
CA LEU A 353 7.74 -21.41 -22.33
C LEU A 353 9.06 -21.79 -21.67
N THR A 354 9.75 -20.78 -21.17
CA THR A 354 10.98 -20.92 -20.36
C THR A 354 10.74 -20.33 -18.99
N PRO A 355 11.44 -20.82 -17.95
CA PRO A 355 11.43 -20.17 -16.64
C PRO A 355 11.83 -18.70 -16.73
N THR A 356 11.19 -17.88 -15.94
CA THR A 356 11.44 -16.43 -15.83
C THR A 356 12.06 -16.07 -14.49
N GLU A 357 12.59 -14.85 -14.41
CA GLU A 357 13.08 -14.29 -13.15
C GLU A 357 11.99 -14.29 -12.07
N PRO A 358 12.39 -14.31 -10.78
CA PRO A 358 11.43 -14.24 -9.67
C PRO A 358 10.72 -12.88 -9.62
N GLU A 359 9.47 -12.89 -9.18
CA GLU A 359 8.70 -11.67 -8.91
C GLU A 359 8.86 -11.27 -7.44
N PHE A 360 9.45 -10.11 -7.18
CA PHE A 360 9.72 -9.62 -5.84
C PHE A 360 8.63 -8.70 -5.31
N GLN A 361 8.40 -8.72 -3.99
CA GLN A 361 7.32 -7.99 -3.32
C GLN A 361 7.82 -6.89 -2.37
N LEU A 362 9.09 -6.91 -1.99
CA LEU A 362 9.68 -6.03 -0.98
C LEU A 362 9.51 -4.54 -1.30
N ALA A 363 9.54 -4.17 -2.58
CA ALA A 363 9.35 -2.78 -3.01
C ALA A 363 8.03 -2.17 -2.55
N GLY A 364 7.01 -2.98 -2.24
CA GLY A 364 5.71 -2.55 -1.72
C GLY A 364 5.58 -2.55 -0.20
N ASP A 365 6.62 -2.98 0.54
CA ASP A 365 6.59 -3.06 2.01
C ASP A 365 7.68 -2.18 2.66
N SER A 366 7.63 -0.91 2.34
CA SER A 366 8.58 0.09 2.87
C SER A 366 8.51 0.21 4.39
N GLU A 367 7.35 0.00 5.01
CA GLU A 367 7.18 0.03 6.46
C GLU A 367 7.94 -1.11 7.14
N ARG A 368 7.87 -2.33 6.61
CA ARG A 368 8.61 -3.49 7.11
C ARG A 368 10.12 -3.28 7.06
N VAL A 369 10.60 -2.71 5.94
CA VAL A 369 12.02 -2.37 5.80
C VAL A 369 12.43 -1.32 6.84
N ALA A 370 11.63 -0.26 7.01
CA ALA A 370 11.92 0.80 7.97
C ALA A 370 11.99 0.29 9.42
N LEU A 371 11.03 -0.54 9.84
CA LEU A 371 11.02 -1.18 11.16
C LEU A 371 12.24 -2.08 11.37
N THR A 372 12.57 -2.91 10.37
CA THR A 372 13.74 -3.80 10.44
C THR A 372 15.04 -3.01 10.53
N CYS A 373 15.20 -1.96 9.73
CA CYS A 373 16.36 -1.07 9.78
C CYS A 373 16.47 -0.36 11.13
N ALA A 374 15.36 0.14 11.67
CA ALA A 374 15.33 0.80 12.99
C ALA A 374 15.66 -0.17 14.13
N ALA A 375 15.17 -1.41 14.08
CA ALA A 375 15.48 -2.45 15.07
C ALA A 375 16.97 -2.80 15.09
N LEU A 376 17.61 -2.84 13.91
CA LEU A 376 19.05 -3.10 13.76
C LEU A 376 19.91 -1.85 13.98
N GLY A 377 19.31 -0.66 13.94
CA GLY A 377 20.05 0.60 13.96
C GLY A 377 20.92 0.79 12.71
N VAL A 378 20.45 0.35 11.55
CA VAL A 378 21.11 0.43 10.25
C VAL A 378 20.29 1.27 9.29
N ARG A 379 20.93 1.75 8.23
CA ARG A 379 20.24 2.47 7.16
C ARG A 379 19.82 1.50 6.06
N ALA A 380 18.72 1.83 5.34
CA ALA A 380 18.23 0.98 4.26
C ALA A 380 19.23 0.83 3.10
N ASP A 381 20.11 1.83 2.87
CA ASP A 381 21.15 1.77 1.85
C ASP A 381 22.35 0.89 2.24
N GLU A 382 22.43 0.42 3.48
CA GLU A 382 23.38 -0.58 3.92
C GLU A 382 22.91 -2.02 3.63
N LEU A 383 21.64 -2.18 3.22
CA LEU A 383 21.07 -3.47 2.82
C LEU A 383 21.10 -3.61 1.30
N GLU A 384 21.75 -4.65 0.82
CA GLU A 384 21.69 -5.02 -0.59
C GLU A 384 20.39 -5.79 -0.86
N LEU A 385 19.31 -5.05 -1.09
CA LEU A 385 17.98 -5.61 -1.33
C LEU A 385 17.88 -6.25 -2.72
N PRO A 386 17.07 -7.31 -2.90
CA PRO A 386 16.86 -7.94 -4.21
C PRO A 386 16.34 -6.98 -5.27
N VAL A 387 15.49 -6.04 -4.87
CA VAL A 387 14.98 -4.95 -5.72
C VAL A 387 15.15 -3.61 -5.03
N PRO A 388 15.38 -2.53 -5.78
CA PRO A 388 15.49 -1.19 -5.21
C PRO A 388 14.18 -0.76 -4.52
N LEU A 389 14.31 -0.13 -3.36
CA LEU A 389 13.17 0.49 -2.68
C LEU A 389 12.69 1.74 -3.43
N ASP A 390 11.39 1.97 -3.42
CA ASP A 390 10.84 3.28 -3.70
C ASP A 390 11.25 4.25 -2.58
N ARG A 391 12.16 5.17 -2.90
CA ARG A 391 12.72 6.12 -1.94
C ARG A 391 11.67 7.09 -1.37
N SER A 392 10.60 7.36 -2.13
CA SER A 392 9.51 8.22 -1.63
C SER A 392 8.67 7.48 -0.63
N ALA A 393 8.18 6.29 -0.98
CA ALA A 393 7.39 5.43 -0.10
C ALA A 393 8.16 5.06 1.19
N TYR A 394 9.47 4.81 1.09
CA TYR A 394 10.30 4.53 2.26
C TYR A 394 10.41 5.75 3.20
N ARG A 395 10.64 6.96 2.67
CA ARG A 395 10.68 8.18 3.49
C ARG A 395 9.35 8.48 4.16
N ASP A 396 8.24 8.24 3.44
CA ASP A 396 6.91 8.45 3.99
C ASP A 396 6.60 7.44 5.10
N ALA A 397 7.02 6.19 4.94
CA ALA A 397 6.92 5.16 5.98
C ALA A 397 7.74 5.54 7.23
N VAL A 398 8.98 5.99 7.06
CA VAL A 398 9.81 6.46 8.20
C VAL A 398 9.16 7.63 8.92
N ARG A 399 8.68 8.65 8.18
CA ARG A 399 7.99 9.81 8.78
C ARG A 399 6.73 9.41 9.54
N LEU A 400 5.97 8.45 9.00
CA LEU A 400 4.79 7.91 9.69
C LEU A 400 5.20 7.27 11.01
N LEU A 401 6.22 6.41 11.00
CA LEU A 401 6.70 5.71 12.19
C LEU A 401 7.31 6.66 13.23
N GLU A 402 8.00 7.73 12.78
CA GLU A 402 8.50 8.80 13.66
C GLU A 402 7.33 9.59 14.28
N LYS A 403 6.35 10.00 13.48
CA LYS A 403 5.15 10.70 13.98
C LYS A 403 4.37 9.87 15.00
N ARG A 404 4.41 8.55 14.87
CA ARG A 404 3.80 7.63 15.82
C ARG A 404 4.66 7.33 17.05
N GLY A 405 5.87 7.85 17.14
CA GLY A 405 6.79 7.62 18.23
C GLY A 405 7.38 6.20 18.26
N ILE A 406 7.27 5.46 17.17
CA ILE A 406 7.83 4.10 17.03
C ILE A 406 9.31 4.15 16.72
N ILE A 407 9.72 5.10 15.88
CA ILE A 407 11.12 5.36 15.55
C ILE A 407 11.54 6.70 16.15
N GLU A 408 12.69 6.72 16.78
CA GLU A 408 13.36 7.94 17.28
C GLU A 408 14.83 7.90 16.87
N HIS A 409 15.30 8.95 16.20
CA HIS A 409 16.70 9.06 15.75
C HIS A 409 17.19 7.84 14.94
N GLY A 410 16.33 7.28 14.09
CA GLY A 410 16.65 6.13 13.23
C GLY A 410 16.72 4.78 13.95
N ARG A 411 16.23 4.69 15.20
CA ARG A 411 16.16 3.46 15.99
C ARG A 411 14.76 3.26 16.57
N LEU A 412 14.43 2.05 16.98
CA LEU A 412 13.19 1.83 17.71
C LEU A 412 13.25 2.57 19.05
N SER A 413 12.18 3.29 19.37
CA SER A 413 11.95 3.84 20.71
C SER A 413 11.63 2.71 21.71
N ALA A 414 11.50 3.04 23.00
CA ALA A 414 11.01 2.09 23.99
C ALA A 414 9.59 1.57 23.63
N TYR A 415 8.73 2.46 23.14
CA TYR A 415 7.41 2.12 22.62
C TYR A 415 7.49 1.26 21.36
N GLY A 416 8.33 1.66 20.39
CA GLY A 416 8.56 0.89 19.16
C GLY A 416 9.09 -0.52 19.44
N THR A 417 9.91 -0.69 20.46
CA THR A 417 10.41 -2.01 20.87
C THR A 417 9.27 -2.89 21.40
N GLN A 418 8.33 -2.34 22.18
CA GLN A 418 7.16 -3.07 22.64
C GLN A 418 6.26 -3.47 21.47
N VAL A 419 5.99 -2.56 20.54
CA VAL A 419 5.19 -2.81 19.34
C VAL A 419 5.82 -3.92 18.49
N GLU A 420 7.12 -3.82 18.18
CA GLU A 420 7.82 -4.80 17.33
C GLU A 420 8.02 -6.17 18.01
N SER A 421 7.95 -6.24 19.35
CA SER A 421 8.04 -7.51 20.09
C SER A 421 6.83 -8.42 19.87
N LEU A 422 5.68 -7.88 19.51
CA LEU A 422 4.45 -8.64 19.31
C LEU A 422 4.42 -9.36 17.95
N PRO A 423 3.90 -10.60 17.89
CA PRO A 423 3.85 -11.39 16.65
C PRO A 423 2.64 -11.05 15.76
N VAL A 424 2.35 -9.78 15.59
CA VAL A 424 1.23 -9.25 14.82
C VAL A 424 1.66 -8.03 13.99
N GLU A 425 0.81 -7.59 13.08
CA GLU A 425 1.02 -6.36 12.34
C GLU A 425 1.05 -5.13 13.26
N ARG A 426 1.85 -4.12 12.90
CA ARG A 426 2.07 -2.91 13.71
C ARG A 426 0.78 -2.29 14.24
N ALA A 427 -0.22 -2.12 13.38
CA ALA A 427 -1.47 -1.48 13.78
C ALA A 427 -2.15 -2.20 14.95
N TRP A 428 -2.17 -3.52 14.94
CA TRP A 428 -2.69 -4.32 16.03
C TRP A 428 -1.79 -4.30 17.25
N ALA A 429 -0.47 -4.34 17.03
CA ALA A 429 0.50 -4.26 18.11
C ALA A 429 0.35 -2.96 18.91
N GLU A 430 0.16 -1.82 18.24
CA GLU A 430 -0.10 -0.54 18.89
C GLU A 430 -1.37 -0.57 19.76
N LEU A 431 -2.46 -1.17 19.27
CA LEU A 431 -3.68 -1.32 20.07
C LEU A 431 -3.45 -2.21 21.30
N ILE A 432 -2.77 -3.34 21.11
CA ILE A 432 -2.49 -4.30 22.20
C ILE A 432 -1.62 -3.65 23.28
N VAL A 433 -0.60 -2.90 22.91
CA VAL A 433 0.28 -2.19 23.87
C VAL A 433 -0.48 -1.16 24.72
N HIS A 434 -1.53 -0.55 24.15
CA HIS A 434 -2.34 0.45 24.84
C HIS A 434 -3.63 -0.08 25.47
N ALA A 435 -3.93 -1.38 25.28
CA ALA A 435 -5.16 -1.98 25.79
C ALA A 435 -5.04 -2.34 27.28
N GLY A 436 -6.17 -2.28 27.97
CA GLY A 436 -6.33 -2.96 29.27
C GLY A 436 -6.70 -4.43 29.10
N ASP A 437 -6.55 -5.20 30.19
CA ASP A 437 -6.79 -6.65 30.20
C ASP A 437 -8.19 -7.04 29.69
N GLU A 438 -9.20 -6.18 29.93
CA GLU A 438 -10.59 -6.41 29.49
C GLU A 438 -10.73 -6.55 27.95
N LEU A 439 -9.90 -5.85 27.17
CA LEU A 439 -9.99 -5.89 25.71
C LEU A 439 -9.03 -6.92 25.09
N MET A 440 -8.15 -7.53 25.88
CA MET A 440 -7.12 -8.41 25.35
C MET A 440 -7.64 -9.60 24.54
N PRO A 441 -8.69 -10.35 24.97
CA PRO A 441 -9.20 -11.46 24.17
C PRO A 441 -9.72 -11.02 22.79
N TYR A 442 -10.42 -9.88 22.76
CA TYR A 442 -11.00 -9.32 21.53
C TYR A 442 -9.93 -8.87 20.56
N LEU A 443 -8.91 -8.16 21.07
CA LEU A 443 -7.80 -7.70 20.26
C LEU A 443 -6.94 -8.85 19.75
N ALA A 444 -6.63 -9.84 20.58
CA ALA A 444 -5.80 -10.96 20.20
C ALA A 444 -6.41 -11.80 19.07
N VAL A 445 -7.71 -12.06 19.15
CA VAL A 445 -8.42 -12.78 18.07
C VAL A 445 -8.57 -11.91 16.83
N ALA A 446 -9.01 -10.65 16.96
CA ALA A 446 -9.17 -9.74 15.84
C ALA A 446 -7.84 -9.52 15.10
N ALA A 447 -6.74 -9.34 15.82
CA ALA A 447 -5.39 -9.22 15.25
C ALA A 447 -4.93 -10.48 14.48
N SER A 448 -5.42 -11.64 14.89
CA SER A 448 -5.05 -12.92 14.27
C SER A 448 -5.85 -13.22 13.00
N ILE A 449 -7.08 -12.69 12.91
CA ILE A 449 -7.99 -12.85 11.76
C ILE A 449 -7.80 -11.71 10.76
N GLU A 450 -7.55 -10.51 11.25
CA GLU A 450 -7.38 -9.23 10.52
C GLU A 450 -8.62 -8.73 9.76
N SER A 451 -9.49 -9.59 9.25
CA SER A 451 -10.71 -9.18 8.58
C SER A 451 -11.77 -10.30 8.55
N LEU A 452 -13.03 -9.91 8.60
CA LEU A 452 -14.16 -10.82 8.55
C LEU A 452 -14.18 -11.64 7.24
N HIS A 453 -13.81 -11.03 6.12
CA HIS A 453 -13.70 -11.69 4.82
C HIS A 453 -12.68 -12.86 4.81
N ARG A 454 -11.63 -12.81 5.62
CA ARG A 454 -10.66 -13.93 5.74
C ARG A 454 -11.22 -15.11 6.52
N MET A 455 -12.19 -14.87 7.38
CA MET A 455 -12.79 -15.90 8.24
C MET A 455 -14.01 -16.55 7.63
N THR A 456 -14.69 -15.89 6.68
CA THR A 456 -15.98 -16.35 6.17
C THR A 456 -15.98 -16.52 4.65
N ARG A 457 -16.93 -17.31 4.17
CA ARG A 457 -17.33 -17.38 2.76
C ARG A 457 -18.26 -16.21 2.42
N ASP A 458 -18.60 -16.05 1.15
CA ASP A 458 -19.53 -14.99 0.70
C ASP A 458 -20.96 -15.27 1.25
N GLU A 459 -21.40 -16.54 1.19
CA GLU A 459 -22.62 -17.00 1.85
C GLU A 459 -22.31 -17.43 3.28
N ARG A 460 -22.82 -16.67 4.24
CA ARG A 460 -22.53 -16.86 5.67
C ARG A 460 -23.73 -16.54 6.54
N ASP A 461 -23.85 -17.25 7.64
CA ASP A 461 -24.79 -16.96 8.71
C ASP A 461 -24.10 -16.26 9.89
N LEU A 462 -24.52 -15.05 10.19
CA LEU A 462 -24.06 -14.23 11.29
C LEU A 462 -25.07 -14.10 12.44
N ASP A 463 -26.16 -14.83 12.40
CA ASP A 463 -27.21 -14.75 13.42
C ASP A 463 -26.64 -15.10 14.81
N GLY A 464 -26.88 -14.21 15.77
CA GLY A 464 -26.43 -14.32 17.16
C GLY A 464 -24.97 -13.99 17.42
N VAL A 465 -24.15 -13.78 16.36
CA VAL A 465 -22.73 -13.40 16.47
C VAL A 465 -22.42 -12.04 15.89
N LEU A 466 -23.36 -11.44 15.17
CA LEU A 466 -23.21 -10.13 14.53
C LEU A 466 -22.99 -9.02 15.57
N VAL A 467 -21.95 -8.24 15.40
CA VAL A 467 -21.73 -6.96 16.09
C VAL A 467 -21.91 -5.84 15.07
N PRO A 468 -23.07 -5.19 15.01
CA PRO A 468 -23.31 -4.15 14.03
C PRO A 468 -22.26 -3.04 14.09
N GLY A 469 -21.66 -2.70 12.94
CA GLY A 469 -20.64 -1.68 12.87
C GLY A 469 -19.23 -2.14 13.24
N SER A 470 -18.97 -3.44 13.44
CA SER A 470 -17.60 -3.92 13.66
C SER A 470 -17.35 -5.30 13.04
N ASP A 471 -16.59 -5.30 11.96
CA ASP A 471 -16.11 -6.55 11.35
C ASP A 471 -15.15 -7.29 12.29
N HIS A 472 -14.32 -6.55 13.04
CA HIS A 472 -13.36 -7.09 13.98
C HIS A 472 -14.03 -7.87 15.11
N LEU A 473 -15.06 -7.28 15.73
CA LEU A 473 -15.78 -7.93 16.83
C LEU A 473 -16.77 -8.99 16.34
N THR A 474 -17.29 -8.89 15.13
CA THR A 474 -18.08 -9.95 14.52
C THR A 474 -17.20 -11.18 14.25
N ALA A 475 -16.00 -10.99 13.73
CA ALA A 475 -15.03 -12.07 13.54
C ALA A 475 -14.63 -12.70 14.90
N TYR A 476 -14.44 -11.87 15.92
CA TYR A 476 -14.22 -12.37 17.28
C TYR A 476 -15.40 -13.22 17.79
N ASN A 477 -16.63 -12.76 17.64
CA ASN A 477 -17.82 -13.49 18.08
C ASN A 477 -17.99 -14.84 17.35
N LEU A 478 -17.65 -14.91 16.06
CA LEU A 478 -17.60 -16.20 15.34
C LEU A 478 -16.57 -17.13 15.95
N TYR A 479 -15.37 -16.63 16.27
CA TYR A 479 -14.36 -17.42 16.95
C TYR A 479 -14.83 -17.88 18.34
N ALA A 480 -15.44 -16.99 19.12
CA ALA A 480 -15.98 -17.29 20.44
C ALA A 480 -17.11 -18.32 20.38
N ASP A 481 -17.95 -18.29 19.35
CA ASP A 481 -19.01 -19.27 19.08
C ASP A 481 -18.41 -20.65 18.81
N ALA A 482 -17.44 -20.74 17.91
CA ALA A 482 -16.72 -21.99 17.63
C ALA A 482 -16.06 -22.56 18.89
N PHE A 483 -15.36 -21.69 19.66
CA PHE A 483 -14.68 -22.14 20.87
C PHE A 483 -15.64 -22.61 21.97
N ARG A 484 -16.75 -21.91 22.14
CA ARG A 484 -17.77 -22.27 23.13
C ARG A 484 -18.44 -23.62 22.86
N LEU A 485 -18.65 -23.94 21.58
CA LEU A 485 -19.35 -25.16 21.16
C LEU A 485 -18.40 -26.36 21.03
N HIS A 486 -17.21 -26.12 20.47
CA HIS A 486 -16.29 -27.17 20.04
C HIS A 486 -14.87 -27.01 20.57
N GLY A 487 -14.62 -25.93 21.36
CA GLY A 487 -13.27 -25.60 21.80
C GLY A 487 -12.90 -26.16 23.16
N TYR A 488 -11.61 -26.36 23.34
CA TYR A 488 -11.00 -26.70 24.64
C TYR A 488 -9.55 -26.19 24.65
N ILE A 489 -8.95 -26.07 25.87
CA ILE A 489 -7.54 -25.77 25.99
C ILE A 489 -6.77 -27.08 25.98
N GLY A 490 -5.83 -27.22 25.06
CA GLY A 490 -4.92 -28.35 24.99
C GLY A 490 -3.50 -27.87 24.72
N GLU A 491 -2.59 -28.79 24.55
CA GLU A 491 -1.19 -28.50 24.23
C GLU A 491 -0.80 -29.06 22.87
N VAL A 492 -0.09 -28.23 22.11
CA VAL A 492 0.54 -28.64 20.84
C VAL A 492 2.03 -28.36 20.98
N TYR A 493 2.85 -29.37 20.82
CA TYR A 493 4.30 -29.31 21.07
C TYR A 493 4.66 -28.73 22.47
N GLY A 494 3.86 -29.05 23.48
CA GLY A 494 4.07 -28.56 24.84
C GLY A 494 3.65 -27.10 25.09
N LEU A 495 2.98 -26.48 24.14
CA LEU A 495 2.50 -25.10 24.25
C LEU A 495 0.97 -25.05 24.34
N PRO A 496 0.40 -24.36 25.35
CA PRO A 496 -1.04 -24.22 25.50
C PRO A 496 -1.65 -23.50 24.29
N ARG A 497 -2.78 -24.02 23.80
CA ARG A 497 -3.53 -23.43 22.68
C ARG A 497 -5.00 -23.80 22.77
N HIS A 498 -5.88 -22.96 22.23
CA HIS A 498 -7.24 -23.34 21.93
C HIS A 498 -7.26 -24.37 20.81
N LEU A 499 -7.92 -25.47 21.02
CA LEU A 499 -8.11 -26.57 20.09
C LEU A 499 -9.61 -26.81 19.88
N PHE A 500 -9.98 -27.49 18.80
CA PHE A 500 -11.36 -27.75 18.43
C PHE A 500 -11.54 -29.24 18.15
N ASP A 501 -12.69 -29.77 18.53
CA ASP A 501 -13.09 -31.12 18.14
C ASP A 501 -13.63 -31.16 16.71
N ASP A 502 -13.92 -32.35 16.22
CA ASP A 502 -14.39 -32.56 14.83
C ASP A 502 -15.74 -31.89 14.52
N GLY A 503 -16.53 -31.53 15.52
CA GLY A 503 -17.80 -30.82 15.34
C GLY A 503 -17.63 -29.41 14.78
N VAL A 504 -16.43 -28.85 14.86
CA VAL A 504 -16.12 -27.54 14.25
C VAL A 504 -16.29 -27.52 12.74
N PHE A 505 -16.17 -28.69 12.06
CA PHE A 505 -16.36 -28.74 10.60
C PHE A 505 -17.83 -28.54 10.21
N GLU A 506 -18.77 -29.20 10.91
CA GLU A 506 -20.21 -29.04 10.68
C GLU A 506 -20.66 -27.62 11.04
N TRP A 507 -20.22 -27.11 12.19
CA TRP A 507 -20.44 -25.73 12.59
C TRP A 507 -19.94 -24.71 11.55
N ALA A 508 -18.75 -24.93 10.99
CA ALA A 508 -18.15 -24.03 10.01
C ALA A 508 -18.92 -24.03 8.68
N GLU A 509 -19.43 -25.21 8.26
CA GLU A 509 -20.27 -25.34 7.06
C GLU A 509 -21.60 -24.59 7.26
N GLU A 510 -22.28 -24.79 8.40
CA GLU A 510 -23.54 -24.10 8.73
C GLU A 510 -23.34 -22.56 8.78
N ARG A 511 -22.25 -22.10 9.37
CA ARG A 511 -21.95 -20.68 9.50
C ARG A 511 -21.35 -20.02 8.25
N GLY A 512 -20.92 -20.81 7.24
CA GLY A 512 -20.11 -20.31 6.15
C GLY A 512 -18.75 -19.79 6.61
N ALA A 513 -18.21 -20.37 7.70
CA ALA A 513 -16.89 -20.03 8.25
C ALA A 513 -15.79 -20.92 7.66
N LEU A 514 -14.53 -20.50 7.79
CA LEU A 514 -13.37 -21.26 7.35
C LEU A 514 -12.66 -21.87 8.57
N VAL A 515 -12.68 -23.19 8.72
CA VAL A 515 -12.05 -23.89 9.85
C VAL A 515 -10.59 -23.49 10.01
N LYS A 516 -9.85 -23.45 8.91
CA LYS A 516 -8.44 -23.06 8.94
C LYS A 516 -8.22 -21.66 9.53
N SER A 517 -9.12 -20.73 9.27
CA SER A 517 -9.05 -19.37 9.84
C SER A 517 -9.32 -19.36 11.33
N VAL A 518 -10.20 -20.24 11.82
CA VAL A 518 -10.45 -20.43 13.26
C VAL A 518 -9.20 -21.01 13.94
N GLU A 519 -8.58 -22.03 13.37
CA GLU A 519 -7.33 -22.63 13.86
C GLU A 519 -6.16 -21.62 13.85
N ASP A 520 -6.02 -20.82 12.79
CA ASP A 520 -4.98 -19.80 12.68
C ASP A 520 -5.20 -18.67 13.70
N ALA A 521 -6.48 -18.32 13.98
CA ALA A 521 -6.82 -17.37 15.03
C ALA A 521 -6.43 -17.89 16.41
N ALA A 522 -6.70 -19.16 16.71
CA ALA A 522 -6.28 -19.81 17.96
C ALA A 522 -4.77 -19.80 18.14
N LEU A 523 -4.03 -20.08 17.07
CA LEU A 523 -2.57 -20.05 17.07
C LEU A 523 -2.04 -18.63 17.26
N GLY A 524 -2.62 -17.65 16.54
CA GLY A 524 -2.23 -16.23 16.64
C GLY A 524 -2.47 -15.69 18.04
N MET A 525 -3.66 -15.96 18.61
CA MET A 525 -4.00 -15.58 19.97
C MET A 525 -3.04 -16.20 20.98
N ALA A 526 -2.75 -17.50 20.88
CA ALA A 526 -1.81 -18.17 21.75
C ALA A 526 -0.41 -17.54 21.70
N SER A 527 0.04 -17.15 20.48
CA SER A 527 1.34 -16.47 20.30
C SER A 527 1.39 -15.09 20.96
N ILE A 528 0.29 -14.32 20.86
CA ILE A 528 0.17 -13.00 21.51
C ILE A 528 0.19 -13.14 23.01
N TYR A 529 -0.62 -14.05 23.58
CA TYR A 529 -0.69 -14.28 25.02
C TYR A 529 0.67 -14.71 25.60
N ARG A 530 1.40 -15.56 24.89
CA ARG A 530 2.76 -15.95 25.29
C ARG A 530 3.74 -14.78 25.25
N ALA A 531 3.68 -13.97 24.18
CA ALA A 531 4.53 -12.78 24.06
C ALA A 531 4.32 -11.79 25.21
N LEU A 532 3.08 -11.70 25.71
CA LEU A 532 2.71 -10.87 26.85
C LEU A 532 2.91 -11.56 28.22
N GLY A 533 3.23 -12.85 28.25
CA GLY A 533 3.31 -13.63 29.51
C GLY A 533 1.97 -13.86 30.19
N LEU A 534 0.86 -13.81 29.41
CA LEU A 534 -0.50 -14.01 29.90
C LEU A 534 -0.95 -15.46 29.73
N GLN A 535 -1.90 -15.89 30.57
CA GLN A 535 -2.55 -17.19 30.45
C GLN A 535 -3.74 -17.08 29.48
N LEU A 536 -3.94 -18.13 28.66
CA LEU A 536 -5.07 -18.18 27.73
C LEU A 536 -6.41 -18.16 28.49
N PRO A 537 -7.41 -17.42 27.98
CA PRO A 537 -8.71 -17.38 28.59
C PRO A 537 -9.46 -18.73 28.42
N GLU A 538 -10.00 -19.24 29.48
CA GLU A 538 -10.86 -20.45 29.50
C GLU A 538 -12.26 -20.18 28.91
N GLN A 539 -12.70 -18.94 28.96
CA GLN A 539 -14.00 -18.50 28.50
C GLN A 539 -13.86 -17.35 27.51
N MET A 540 -14.62 -17.42 26.45
CA MET A 540 -14.67 -16.40 25.38
C MET A 540 -16.09 -15.77 25.34
N PRO A 541 -16.36 -14.75 26.19
CA PRO A 541 -17.67 -14.08 26.17
C PRO A 541 -17.85 -13.31 24.88
N TYR A 542 -19.08 -13.25 24.36
CA TYR A 542 -19.39 -12.40 23.21
C TYR A 542 -19.15 -10.93 23.52
N ALA A 543 -18.76 -10.20 22.48
CA ALA A 543 -18.65 -8.76 22.54
C ALA A 543 -20.05 -8.14 22.64
N ASP A 544 -20.28 -7.37 23.68
CA ASP A 544 -21.49 -6.58 23.90
C ASP A 544 -21.28 -5.09 23.51
N ASP A 545 -22.29 -4.27 23.70
CA ASP A 545 -22.24 -2.83 23.40
C ASP A 545 -21.16 -2.10 24.21
N ARG A 546 -20.85 -2.55 25.44
CA ARG A 546 -19.80 -1.98 26.28
C ARG A 546 -18.43 -2.28 25.66
N VAL A 547 -18.22 -3.52 25.27
CA VAL A 547 -16.98 -3.95 24.61
C VAL A 547 -16.81 -3.20 23.29
N LEU A 548 -17.86 -3.11 22.47
CA LEU A 548 -17.82 -2.33 21.23
C LEU A 548 -17.46 -0.86 21.51
N GLY A 549 -18.07 -0.28 22.56
CA GLY A 549 -17.78 1.08 22.98
C GLY A 549 -16.31 1.29 23.36
N ASN A 550 -15.75 0.43 24.19
CA ASN A 550 -14.34 0.52 24.64
C ASN A 550 -13.36 0.21 23.51
N PHE A 551 -13.68 -0.78 22.68
CA PHE A 551 -12.85 -1.15 21.51
C PHE A 551 -12.80 -0.02 20.49
N ALA A 552 -13.93 0.56 20.13
CA ALA A 552 -14.00 1.71 19.22
C ALA A 552 -13.34 2.96 19.81
N ASP A 553 -13.40 3.17 21.14
CA ASP A 553 -12.73 4.29 21.81
C ASP A 553 -11.21 4.12 21.79
N LEU A 554 -10.70 2.91 22.02
CA LEU A 554 -9.29 2.60 21.88
C LEU A 554 -8.79 2.85 20.45
N ILE A 555 -9.52 2.37 19.43
CA ILE A 555 -9.19 2.62 18.02
C ILE A 555 -9.17 4.12 17.74
N ALA A 556 -10.20 4.85 18.15
CA ALA A 556 -10.28 6.29 17.91
C ALA A 556 -9.15 7.07 18.59
N ARG A 557 -8.73 6.66 19.78
CA ARG A 557 -7.63 7.29 20.51
C ARG A 557 -6.27 7.07 19.87
N ILE A 558 -5.99 5.86 19.41
CA ILE A 558 -4.68 5.46 18.87
C ILE A 558 -4.64 5.64 17.35
N MET A 559 -5.75 5.36 16.66
CA MET A 559 -5.93 5.36 15.21
C MET A 559 -4.71 4.75 14.47
N PRO A 560 -4.50 3.45 14.65
CA PRO A 560 -3.37 2.80 14.00
C PRO A 560 -3.69 2.34 12.57
N PHE A 561 -4.98 2.31 12.23
CA PHE A 561 -5.53 1.89 10.94
C PHE A 561 -5.71 3.05 9.97
N ASP A 562 -6.06 2.70 8.75
CA ASP A 562 -6.60 3.67 7.80
C ASP A 562 -7.99 4.11 8.26
N LEU A 563 -8.29 5.40 8.04
CA LEU A 563 -9.59 5.97 8.33
C LEU A 563 -10.27 6.39 7.03
N VAL A 564 -11.51 6.00 6.90
CA VAL A 564 -12.40 6.39 5.80
C VAL A 564 -13.60 7.11 6.37
N ILE A 565 -13.81 8.35 5.97
CA ILE A 565 -14.98 9.16 6.36
C ILE A 565 -15.77 9.48 5.10
N GLU A 566 -17.06 9.13 5.10
CA GLU A 566 -17.96 9.36 3.97
C GLU A 566 -17.38 8.90 2.63
N GLU A 567 -16.88 7.67 2.62
CA GLU A 567 -16.26 7.02 1.45
C GLU A 567 -15.01 7.73 0.92
N ARG A 568 -14.30 8.51 1.77
CA ARG A 568 -13.04 9.18 1.42
C ARG A 568 -11.95 8.97 2.46
N THR A 569 -10.73 8.84 1.98
CA THR A 569 -9.51 8.90 2.81
C THR A 569 -9.14 10.35 3.12
N ALA A 570 -8.19 10.55 4.02
CA ALA A 570 -7.65 11.89 4.34
C ALA A 570 -7.02 12.60 3.12
N SER A 571 -6.49 11.83 2.15
CA SER A 571 -5.99 12.37 0.88
C SER A 571 -7.09 12.72 -0.14
N GLY A 572 -8.37 12.48 0.22
CA GLY A 572 -9.53 12.72 -0.65
C GLY A 572 -9.81 11.60 -1.66
N GLU A 573 -9.10 10.48 -1.58
CA GLU A 573 -9.27 9.32 -2.43
C GLU A 573 -10.58 8.58 -2.07
N GLU A 574 -11.31 8.10 -3.09
CA GLU A 574 -12.53 7.31 -2.88
C GLU A 574 -12.18 5.93 -2.33
N ALA A 575 -12.77 5.58 -1.18
CA ALA A 575 -12.63 4.27 -0.55
C ALA A 575 -14.00 3.81 -0.03
N ARG A 576 -14.49 2.69 -0.51
CA ARG A 576 -15.82 2.18 -0.16
C ARG A 576 -15.74 1.17 0.97
N VAL A 577 -16.80 1.09 1.75
CA VAL A 577 -16.96 -0.03 2.68
C VAL A 577 -17.12 -1.32 1.88
N SER A 578 -16.38 -2.37 2.26
CA SER A 578 -16.42 -3.68 1.59
C SER A 578 -17.86 -4.24 1.58
N ARG A 579 -18.21 -4.94 0.51
CA ARG A 579 -19.50 -5.64 0.41
C ARG A 579 -19.67 -6.71 1.48
N THR A 580 -18.56 -7.25 1.97
CA THR A 580 -18.53 -8.25 3.02
C THR A 580 -18.51 -7.65 4.43
N SER A 581 -18.41 -6.33 4.57
CA SER A 581 -18.41 -5.64 5.86
C SER A 581 -19.80 -5.56 6.48
N VAL A 582 -19.82 -5.60 7.81
CA VAL A 582 -21.01 -5.33 8.62
C VAL A 582 -21.11 -3.85 9.06
N CYS A 583 -20.15 -3.03 8.60
CA CYS A 583 -20.17 -1.59 8.79
C CYS A 583 -21.11 -0.91 7.79
N GLY A 584 -21.79 0.17 8.23
CA GLY A 584 -22.58 0.99 7.34
C GLY A 584 -21.72 1.86 6.42
N SER A 585 -22.20 2.14 5.20
CA SER A 585 -21.51 3.01 4.22
C SER A 585 -21.44 4.49 4.64
N TRP A 586 -22.28 4.90 5.58
CA TRP A 586 -22.34 6.27 6.09
C TRP A 586 -21.64 6.38 7.44
N GLY A 587 -20.69 7.30 7.53
CA GLY A 587 -19.93 7.56 8.74
C GLY A 587 -18.45 7.36 8.56
N ALA A 588 -17.77 7.09 9.67
CA ALA A 588 -16.34 6.84 9.70
C ALA A 588 -16.06 5.37 10.00
N VAL A 589 -15.21 4.73 9.20
CA VAL A 589 -14.75 3.35 9.41
C VAL A 589 -13.24 3.34 9.52
N ALA A 590 -12.74 2.78 10.62
CA ALA A 590 -11.31 2.55 10.86
C ALA A 590 -10.99 1.08 10.62
N GLY A 591 -10.07 0.80 9.70
CA GLY A 591 -9.71 -0.57 9.32
C GLY A 591 -8.62 -0.61 8.27
N SER A 592 -8.35 -1.78 7.74
CA SER A 592 -7.37 -1.98 6.68
C SER A 592 -7.94 -1.62 5.32
N LEU A 593 -7.26 -0.72 4.60
CA LEU A 593 -7.56 -0.43 3.20
C LEU A 593 -6.99 -1.53 2.30
N ARG A 594 -7.81 -1.98 1.38
CA ARG A 594 -7.42 -2.90 0.33
C ARG A 594 -7.65 -2.27 -1.02
N TYR A 595 -6.64 -2.30 -1.85
CA TYR A 595 -6.70 -1.78 -3.21
C TYR A 595 -6.87 -2.93 -4.19
N PHE A 596 -7.73 -2.76 -5.17
CA PHE A 596 -7.95 -3.70 -6.25
C PHE A 596 -8.18 -2.97 -7.56
N ALA A 597 -7.71 -3.54 -8.66
CA ALA A 597 -7.97 -3.00 -9.99
C ALA A 597 -9.39 -3.36 -10.43
N ASP A 598 -10.15 -2.35 -10.87
CA ASP A 598 -11.45 -2.60 -11.47
C ASP A 598 -11.31 -3.23 -12.89
N ARG A 599 -12.43 -3.49 -13.56
CA ARG A 599 -12.44 -4.08 -14.91
C ARG A 599 -11.70 -3.27 -15.99
N PHE A 600 -11.36 -2.03 -15.69
CA PHE A 600 -10.59 -1.14 -16.58
C PHE A 600 -9.14 -0.97 -16.12
N GLY A 601 -8.71 -1.70 -15.09
CA GLY A 601 -7.39 -1.58 -14.49
C GLY A 601 -7.21 -0.36 -13.57
N ILE A 602 -8.30 0.34 -13.21
CA ILE A 602 -8.22 1.51 -12.33
C ILE A 602 -8.22 1.04 -10.87
N PRO A 603 -7.24 1.46 -10.05
CA PRO A 603 -7.21 1.14 -8.63
C PRO A 603 -8.45 1.66 -7.89
N ARG A 604 -9.07 0.79 -7.11
CA ARG A 604 -10.19 1.10 -6.22
C ARG A 604 -9.82 0.67 -4.81
N ALA A 605 -10.28 1.41 -3.83
CA ALA A 605 -10.07 1.08 -2.43
C ALA A 605 -11.35 0.58 -1.76
N SER A 606 -11.20 -0.40 -0.87
CA SER A 606 -12.25 -0.83 0.04
C SER A 606 -11.71 -0.97 1.47
N VAL A 607 -12.58 -0.73 2.45
CA VAL A 607 -12.26 -0.84 3.88
C VAL A 607 -13.16 -1.85 4.57
N GLU A 608 -12.58 -2.65 5.45
CA GLU A 608 -13.25 -3.44 6.49
C GLU A 608 -12.67 -3.04 7.85
N GLY A 609 -13.52 -2.94 8.87
CA GLY A 609 -13.02 -2.49 10.15
C GLY A 609 -14.08 -2.27 11.22
N THR A 610 -13.93 -1.22 11.99
CA THR A 610 -14.86 -0.80 13.03
C THR A 610 -15.35 0.61 12.79
N GLN A 611 -16.65 0.82 12.86
CA GLN A 611 -17.29 2.12 12.70
C GLN A 611 -17.07 3.00 13.92
N LEU A 612 -16.72 4.26 13.68
CA LEU A 612 -16.50 5.26 14.72
C LEU A 612 -17.59 6.33 14.64
N SER A 613 -18.14 6.73 15.80
CA SER A 613 -19.04 7.88 15.85
C SER A 613 -18.29 9.20 15.71
N PHE A 614 -18.89 10.20 15.09
CA PHE A 614 -18.29 11.54 14.96
C PHE A 614 -17.99 12.20 16.30
N ASP A 615 -18.81 11.95 17.32
CA ASP A 615 -18.57 12.46 18.70
C ASP A 615 -17.29 11.86 19.30
N ARG A 616 -17.01 10.58 19.00
CA ARG A 616 -15.78 9.90 19.44
C ARG A 616 -14.57 10.46 18.71
N ILE A 617 -14.66 10.67 17.39
CA ILE A 617 -13.64 11.29 16.57
C ILE A 617 -13.30 12.70 17.08
N LYS A 618 -14.32 13.54 17.32
CA LYS A 618 -14.15 14.90 17.85
C LYS A 618 -13.47 14.95 19.22
N ARG A 619 -13.69 13.93 20.07
CA ARG A 619 -13.06 13.85 21.40
C ARG A 619 -11.53 13.79 21.32
N TYR A 620 -11.00 13.14 20.27
CA TYR A 620 -9.57 12.96 20.07
C TYR A 620 -9.00 13.84 18.96
N ALA A 621 -9.82 14.70 18.38
CA ALA A 621 -9.37 15.70 17.41
C ALA A 621 -8.54 16.80 18.11
N THR A 622 -7.56 17.33 17.40
CA THR A 622 -6.68 18.38 17.89
C THR A 622 -6.82 19.63 17.01
N TYR A 623 -6.58 20.77 17.58
CA TYR A 623 -6.52 22.00 16.81
C TYR A 623 -5.14 22.12 16.15
N GLY A 624 -5.14 22.39 14.85
CA GLY A 624 -3.96 22.81 14.12
C GLY A 624 -3.46 24.18 14.57
N PRO A 625 -2.37 24.68 13.97
CA PRO A 625 -1.83 26.01 14.27
C PRO A 625 -2.90 27.09 14.05
N ALA A 626 -2.83 28.13 14.88
CA ALA A 626 -3.70 29.28 14.73
C ALA A 626 -3.28 30.08 13.48
N GLU A 627 -4.23 30.36 12.61
CA GLU A 627 -4.04 31.22 11.43
C GLU A 627 -4.85 32.49 11.61
N LEU A 628 -4.26 33.65 11.35
CA LEU A 628 -5.00 34.88 11.33
C LEU A 628 -5.52 35.21 9.94
N ILE A 629 -6.80 35.41 9.85
CA ILE A 629 -7.49 35.72 8.60
C ILE A 629 -8.25 37.04 8.68
N TYR A 630 -8.25 37.78 7.57
CA TYR A 630 -9.07 38.95 7.40
C TYR A 630 -10.37 38.61 6.66
N GLU A 631 -11.53 38.84 7.28
CA GLU A 631 -12.86 38.62 6.71
C GLU A 631 -13.51 39.91 6.22
N PRO A 632 -13.48 40.24 4.91
CA PRO A 632 -14.01 41.53 4.39
C PRO A 632 -15.51 41.70 4.63
N THR A 633 -16.23 40.59 4.81
CA THR A 633 -17.68 40.59 5.03
C THR A 633 -18.07 41.05 6.44
N ARG A 634 -17.20 40.88 7.43
CA ARG A 634 -17.42 41.28 8.80
C ARG A 634 -17.09 42.76 9.01
N LYS A 635 -18.09 43.58 9.31
CA LYS A 635 -17.93 45.03 9.38
C LYS A 635 -17.15 45.51 10.60
N ASN A 636 -17.42 44.92 11.75
CA ASN A 636 -16.90 45.46 13.04
C ASN A 636 -15.65 44.72 13.52
N HIS A 637 -15.58 43.42 13.29
CA HIS A 637 -14.51 42.54 13.71
C HIS A 637 -13.99 41.72 12.54
N PRO A 638 -13.26 42.32 11.59
CA PRO A 638 -12.85 41.67 10.37
C PRO A 638 -11.67 40.68 10.55
N LEU A 639 -10.96 40.80 11.67
CA LEU A 639 -9.83 39.91 11.97
C LEU A 639 -10.30 38.77 12.86
N ALA A 640 -9.93 37.55 12.50
CA ALA A 640 -10.28 36.36 13.27
C ALA A 640 -9.10 35.38 13.32
N ILE A 641 -8.94 34.75 14.48
CA ILE A 641 -8.11 33.55 14.61
C ILE A 641 -8.91 32.39 14.09
N GLN A 642 -8.40 31.73 13.06
CA GLN A 642 -8.94 30.49 12.54
C GLN A 642 -8.09 29.32 13.03
N ARG A 643 -8.73 28.32 13.59
CA ARG A 643 -8.12 27.03 13.94
C ARG A 643 -8.86 25.93 13.23
N THR A 644 -8.10 25.07 12.56
CA THR A 644 -8.66 23.89 11.92
C THR A 644 -8.69 22.77 12.95
N LEU A 645 -9.85 22.16 13.16
CA LEU A 645 -9.99 20.96 13.97
C LEU A 645 -9.62 19.76 13.11
N GLU A 646 -8.54 19.08 13.48
CA GLU A 646 -7.96 18.00 12.70
C GLU A 646 -7.98 16.66 13.45
N TYR A 647 -8.17 15.60 12.71
CA TYR A 647 -8.10 14.24 13.22
C TYR A 647 -7.43 13.32 12.22
N PHE A 648 -6.20 12.90 12.49
CA PHE A 648 -5.41 12.01 11.63
C PHE A 648 -5.45 12.33 10.13
N GLY A 649 -5.25 13.62 9.80
CA GLY A 649 -5.23 14.12 8.43
C GLY A 649 -6.58 14.54 7.86
N PHE A 650 -7.68 14.35 8.59
CA PHE A 650 -8.99 14.88 8.22
C PHE A 650 -9.23 16.24 8.85
N GLU A 651 -9.65 17.19 8.04
CA GLU A 651 -10.20 18.47 8.51
C GLU A 651 -11.68 18.27 8.88
N LEU A 652 -11.98 18.30 10.18
CA LEU A 652 -13.34 18.12 10.71
C LEU A 652 -14.16 19.40 10.74
N GLY A 653 -13.50 20.54 10.76
CA GLY A 653 -14.12 21.85 10.80
C GLY A 653 -13.14 22.97 11.06
N ARG A 654 -13.61 24.19 10.97
CA ARG A 654 -12.85 25.41 11.25
C ARG A 654 -13.57 26.23 12.27
N GLU A 655 -12.91 26.49 13.38
CA GLU A 655 -13.38 27.45 14.36
C GLU A 655 -12.76 28.81 14.10
N ARG A 656 -13.57 29.86 14.20
CA ARG A 656 -13.16 31.24 13.99
C ARG A 656 -13.56 32.07 15.15
N GLU A 657 -12.60 32.65 15.83
CA GLU A 657 -12.77 33.56 16.92
C GLU A 657 -12.37 34.97 16.46
N ALA A 658 -13.32 35.90 16.48
CA ALA A 658 -13.04 37.30 16.15
C ALA A 658 -12.21 37.93 17.25
N ILE A 659 -11.18 38.68 16.89
CA ILE A 659 -10.31 39.36 17.82
C ILE A 659 -10.25 40.84 17.51
N ASP A 660 -10.16 41.66 18.58
CA ASP A 660 -9.94 43.08 18.49
C ASP A 660 -8.53 43.48 18.97
N GLU A 661 -8.04 42.84 20.03
CA GLU A 661 -6.67 42.95 20.52
C GLU A 661 -5.84 41.78 19.96
N PHE A 662 -4.61 42.07 19.56
CA PHE A 662 -3.76 41.01 18.98
C PHE A 662 -3.01 40.30 20.12
N PRO A 663 -3.12 38.96 20.23
CA PRO A 663 -2.32 38.19 21.18
C PRO A 663 -0.81 38.50 20.99
N PRO A 664 -0.03 38.65 22.06
CA PRO A 664 1.39 39.00 21.94
C PRO A 664 2.21 38.08 21.02
N GLU A 665 1.84 36.79 21.01
CA GLU A 665 2.47 35.78 20.18
C GLU A 665 2.03 35.78 18.71
N LEU A 666 0.97 36.52 18.36
CA LEU A 666 0.37 36.54 17.01
C LEU A 666 0.32 37.99 16.44
N VAL A 667 1.07 38.93 17.00
CA VAL A 667 1.05 40.35 16.56
C VAL A 667 1.54 40.46 15.11
N ASP A 668 2.60 39.75 14.76
CA ASP A 668 3.20 39.83 13.43
C ASP A 668 2.30 39.19 12.38
N GLU A 669 1.67 38.04 12.70
CA GLU A 669 0.68 37.39 11.86
C GLU A 669 -0.58 38.24 11.66
N ALA A 670 -1.00 39.00 12.71
CA ALA A 670 -2.11 39.95 12.64
C ALA A 670 -1.79 41.11 11.70
N ARG A 671 -0.61 41.68 11.81
CA ARG A 671 -0.12 42.72 10.90
C ARG A 671 -0.02 42.23 9.48
N HIS A 672 0.49 41.00 9.30
CA HIS A 672 0.54 40.36 7.98
C HIS A 672 -0.87 40.21 7.36
N ALA A 673 -1.83 39.68 8.11
CA ALA A 673 -3.19 39.50 7.62
C ALA A 673 -3.85 40.81 7.21
N LEU A 674 -3.62 41.85 7.99
CA LEU A 674 -4.08 43.23 7.69
C LEU A 674 -3.36 43.81 6.46
N ALA A 675 -2.06 43.63 6.36
CA ALA A 675 -1.25 44.09 5.22
C ALA A 675 -1.68 43.45 3.91
N VAL A 676 -1.95 42.13 3.93
CA VAL A 676 -2.50 41.39 2.77
C VAL A 676 -3.87 41.96 2.39
N ALA A 677 -4.73 42.22 3.37
CA ALA A 677 -6.05 42.80 3.11
C ALA A 677 -5.97 44.21 2.52
N LEU A 678 -5.03 45.03 3.00
CA LEU A 678 -4.74 46.37 2.45
C LEU A 678 -4.23 46.26 1.00
N ALA A 679 -3.25 45.41 0.76
CA ALA A 679 -2.64 45.20 -0.54
C ALA A 679 -3.64 44.69 -1.58
N ARG A 680 -4.61 43.88 -1.18
CA ARG A 680 -5.72 43.44 -2.03
C ARG A 680 -6.84 44.46 -2.19
N GLY A 681 -6.81 45.55 -1.43
CA GLY A 681 -7.89 46.55 -1.41
C GLY A 681 -9.18 46.06 -0.72
N GLU A 682 -9.10 44.98 0.04
CA GLU A 682 -10.22 44.37 0.78
C GLU A 682 -10.41 44.99 2.16
N ALA A 683 -9.35 45.60 2.71
CA ALA A 683 -9.38 46.21 4.02
C ALA A 683 -10.30 47.41 4.03
N ARG A 684 -11.08 47.54 5.11
CA ARG A 684 -11.91 48.73 5.36
C ARG A 684 -11.12 49.78 6.05
N HIS A 685 -10.16 50.36 5.33
CA HIS A 685 -9.29 51.41 5.80
C HIS A 685 -9.22 52.57 4.79
N LEU A 686 -9.03 53.79 5.27
CA LEU A 686 -8.93 54.97 4.41
C LEU A 686 -7.73 54.94 3.47
N ALA A 687 -6.64 54.31 3.89
CA ALA A 687 -5.42 54.12 3.13
C ALA A 687 -5.66 53.40 1.79
N VAL A 688 -6.59 52.45 1.71
CA VAL A 688 -6.94 51.77 0.46
C VAL A 688 -7.35 52.75 -0.64
N LYS A 689 -8.14 53.76 -0.27
CA LYS A 689 -8.57 54.78 -1.24
C LYS A 689 -7.51 55.81 -1.50
N ARG A 690 -6.79 56.23 -0.43
CA ARG A 690 -5.74 57.26 -0.52
C ARG A 690 -4.59 56.79 -1.41
N ASN A 691 -4.10 55.60 -1.18
CA ASN A 691 -2.94 55.06 -1.86
C ASN A 691 -3.24 54.57 -3.29
N HIS A 692 -4.51 54.35 -3.64
CA HIS A 692 -4.88 53.72 -4.90
C HIS A 692 -4.32 54.42 -6.14
N ALA A 693 -4.41 55.76 -6.20
CA ALA A 693 -3.93 56.56 -7.34
C ALA A 693 -2.40 56.48 -7.47
N ALA A 694 -1.69 56.58 -6.36
CA ALA A 694 -0.23 56.52 -6.30
C ALA A 694 0.29 55.09 -6.64
N ILE A 695 -0.38 54.04 -6.14
CA ILE A 695 -0.06 52.64 -6.48
C ILE A 695 -0.22 52.38 -7.98
N GLU A 696 -1.31 52.85 -8.59
CA GLU A 696 -1.55 52.65 -10.02
C GLU A 696 -0.57 53.50 -10.87
N GLU A 697 -0.15 54.65 -10.38
CA GLU A 697 0.90 55.48 -11.04
C GLU A 697 2.23 54.72 -11.04
N VAL A 698 2.69 54.18 -9.91
CA VAL A 698 3.95 53.39 -9.84
C VAL A 698 3.87 52.15 -10.71
N ARG A 699 2.74 51.48 -10.77
CA ARG A 699 2.51 50.34 -11.67
C ARG A 699 2.55 50.72 -13.14
N GLU A 700 2.03 51.91 -13.48
CA GLU A 700 2.13 52.45 -14.84
C GLU A 700 3.59 52.82 -15.16
N VAL A 701 4.31 53.41 -14.24
CA VAL A 701 5.75 53.73 -14.32
C VAL A 701 6.56 52.43 -14.55
N TYR A 702 6.25 51.34 -13.85
CA TYR A 702 6.86 50.03 -14.08
C TYR A 702 6.66 49.51 -15.52
N ARG A 703 5.43 49.65 -16.06
CA ARG A 703 5.13 49.28 -17.43
C ARG A 703 5.87 50.13 -18.43
N ARG A 704 5.92 51.47 -18.19
CA ARG A 704 6.60 52.43 -19.05
C ARG A 704 8.11 52.37 -18.95
N SER A 705 8.66 51.96 -17.82
CA SER A 705 10.11 51.74 -17.65
C SER A 705 10.61 50.45 -18.34
N GLY A 706 9.68 49.63 -18.83
CA GLY A 706 10.06 48.33 -19.39
C GLY A 706 10.52 47.32 -18.30
N GLY A 707 10.08 47.52 -17.06
CA GLY A 707 10.39 46.63 -15.96
C GLY A 707 11.63 46.98 -15.16
N SER A 708 12.23 48.16 -15.39
CA SER A 708 13.42 48.60 -14.67
C SER A 708 13.11 49.21 -13.30
N THR A 709 11.87 49.59 -13.05
CA THR A 709 11.40 50.07 -11.75
C THR A 709 10.62 48.99 -10.98
N PRO A 710 10.39 49.16 -9.66
CA PRO A 710 9.61 48.23 -8.89
C PRO A 710 8.20 48.01 -9.43
N ARG A 711 7.74 46.74 -9.47
CA ARG A 711 6.43 46.36 -10.01
C ARG A 711 5.25 46.74 -9.13
N LEU A 712 5.49 46.89 -7.86
CA LEU A 712 4.51 47.06 -6.81
C LEU A 712 3.39 46.00 -6.86
N GLY A 713 3.82 44.75 -6.97
CA GLY A 713 2.93 43.59 -6.92
C GLY A 713 2.37 43.33 -5.53
N LEU A 714 1.56 42.28 -5.37
CA LEU A 714 0.89 41.97 -4.11
C LEU A 714 1.88 41.75 -2.96
N GLY A 715 2.98 41.01 -3.17
CA GLY A 715 3.99 40.75 -2.15
C GLY A 715 4.74 42.04 -1.70
N GLU A 716 5.13 42.87 -2.67
CA GLU A 716 5.82 44.14 -2.40
C GLU A 716 4.92 45.13 -1.61
N LEU A 717 3.65 45.24 -2.02
CA LEU A 717 2.65 46.02 -1.28
C LEU A 717 2.38 45.47 0.12
N THR A 718 2.30 44.17 0.26
CA THR A 718 2.14 43.53 1.57
C THR A 718 3.31 43.89 2.48
N ALA A 719 4.56 43.79 1.99
CA ALA A 719 5.75 44.13 2.78
C ALA A 719 5.78 45.60 3.18
N LEU A 720 5.37 46.54 2.29
CA LEU A 720 5.27 47.96 2.63
C LEU A 720 4.23 48.21 3.75
N TYR A 721 3.04 47.62 3.61
CA TYR A 721 2.02 47.77 4.65
C TYR A 721 2.39 47.08 5.96
N GLU A 722 3.09 45.94 5.93
CA GLU A 722 3.63 45.31 7.14
C GLU A 722 4.61 46.23 7.86
N HIS A 723 5.50 46.86 7.11
CA HIS A 723 6.46 47.80 7.64
C HIS A 723 5.73 48.98 8.31
N GLU A 724 4.77 49.62 7.64
CA GLU A 724 3.99 50.71 8.19
C GLU A 724 3.21 50.33 9.46
N LEU A 725 2.58 49.13 9.45
CA LEU A 725 1.87 48.62 10.62
C LEU A 725 2.80 48.36 11.81
N ALA A 726 4.04 47.91 11.54
CA ALA A 726 5.04 47.67 12.56
C ALA A 726 5.62 48.97 13.11
N GLU A 727 5.95 49.93 12.25
CA GLU A 727 6.47 51.26 12.66
C GLU A 727 5.49 52.03 13.56
N GLN A 728 4.20 51.90 13.31
CA GLN A 728 3.15 52.51 14.10
C GLN A 728 2.70 51.68 15.30
N ASP A 729 3.39 50.56 15.58
CA ASP A 729 3.11 49.62 16.67
C ASP A 729 1.63 49.22 16.77
N VAL A 730 1.01 48.89 15.66
CA VAL A 730 -0.38 48.46 15.60
C VAL A 730 -0.56 47.11 16.30
N ARG A 731 -1.30 47.09 17.41
CA ARG A 731 -1.55 45.92 18.26
C ARG A 731 -3.02 45.58 18.45
N SER A 732 -3.90 46.38 17.86
CA SER A 732 -5.34 46.20 17.95
C SER A 732 -6.04 46.65 16.67
N LEU A 733 -7.30 46.27 16.50
CA LEU A 733 -8.14 46.81 15.44
C LEU A 733 -8.44 48.28 15.63
N ALA A 734 -8.40 48.82 16.89
CA ALA A 734 -8.55 50.20 17.16
C ALA A 734 -7.33 51.00 16.65
N ASP A 735 -6.12 50.54 16.93
CA ASP A 735 -4.88 51.10 16.39
C ASP A 735 -4.89 51.08 14.87
N PHE A 736 -5.25 49.95 14.28
CA PHE A 736 -5.36 49.77 12.83
C PHE A 736 -6.29 50.84 12.20
N ARG A 737 -7.46 51.06 12.77
CA ARG A 737 -8.41 52.07 12.25
C ARG A 737 -7.93 53.48 12.34
N SER A 738 -7.08 53.79 13.31
CA SER A 738 -6.54 55.13 13.56
C SER A 738 -5.17 55.38 12.93
N ALA A 739 -4.48 54.34 12.50
CA ALA A 739 -3.17 54.41 11.88
C ALA A 739 -3.19 55.21 10.56
N ASP A 740 -2.18 56.00 10.33
CA ASP A 740 -1.97 56.66 9.03
C ASP A 740 -1.07 55.77 8.16
N LEU A 741 -1.70 54.98 7.35
CA LEU A 741 -1.05 54.00 6.43
C LEU A 741 -0.89 54.59 5.02
N THR A 742 -0.59 55.86 4.94
CA THR A 742 -0.26 56.50 3.66
C THR A 742 1.14 56.08 3.25
N LEU A 743 1.26 55.36 2.13
CA LEU A 743 2.54 54.88 1.65
C LEU A 743 3.37 56.01 1.04
N ASP A 744 4.63 56.16 1.50
CA ASP A 744 5.63 57.01 0.84
C ASP A 744 6.20 56.24 -0.38
N LEU A 745 5.62 56.46 -1.56
CA LEU A 745 6.06 55.85 -2.80
C LEU A 745 7.17 56.62 -3.51
N ASP A 746 7.56 57.80 -3.00
CA ASP A 746 8.68 58.59 -3.54
C ASP A 746 10.02 57.92 -3.23
N SER A 747 10.09 57.18 -2.12
CA SER A 747 11.22 56.31 -1.80
C SER A 747 11.32 55.11 -2.71
N THR A 748 10.21 54.70 -3.36
CA THR A 748 10.14 53.54 -4.26
C THR A 748 10.55 53.89 -5.67
N VAL A 749 10.09 55.04 -6.20
CA VAL A 749 10.47 55.59 -7.51
C VAL A 749 10.54 57.10 -7.39
N PRO A 750 11.73 57.74 -7.57
CA PRO A 750 11.91 59.19 -7.50
C PRO A 750 10.96 59.96 -8.43
N GLU A 751 10.47 61.10 -7.95
CA GLU A 751 9.49 61.93 -8.67
C GLU A 751 10.02 62.31 -10.08
N GLU A 752 11.30 62.67 -10.21
CA GLU A 752 11.91 63.02 -11.52
C GLU A 752 11.86 61.87 -12.51
N GLU A 753 12.04 60.63 -12.04
CA GLU A 753 11.96 59.43 -12.91
C GLU A 753 10.51 59.08 -13.27
N ARG A 754 9.57 59.26 -12.32
CA ARG A 754 8.14 59.13 -12.60
C ARG A 754 7.68 60.12 -13.67
N ASP A 755 8.00 61.38 -13.53
CA ASP A 755 7.62 62.42 -14.47
C ASP A 755 8.17 62.15 -15.87
N ARG A 756 9.43 61.71 -15.96
CA ARG A 756 10.07 61.36 -17.20
C ARG A 756 9.34 60.22 -17.91
N LEU A 757 9.02 59.15 -17.19
CA LEU A 757 8.37 57.97 -17.72
C LEU A 757 6.89 58.21 -18.05
N MET A 758 6.19 58.99 -17.25
CA MET A 758 4.80 59.39 -17.49
C MET A 758 4.66 60.37 -18.71
N ALA A 759 5.73 61.11 -19.06
CA ALA A 759 5.78 61.92 -20.24
C ALA A 759 5.86 61.12 -21.58
N LEU A 760 6.10 59.76 -21.52
CA LEU A 760 6.06 58.94 -22.73
C LEU A 760 4.67 59.02 -23.39
N PRO A 761 4.58 59.05 -24.77
CA PRO A 761 3.34 59.24 -25.47
C PRO A 761 2.36 58.10 -25.17
N SER A 762 1.15 58.40 -24.77
CA SER A 762 0.05 57.43 -24.58
C SER A 762 -0.82 57.23 -25.84
N VAL A 763 -0.53 58.02 -26.86
CA VAL A 763 -1.24 58.01 -28.17
C VAL A 763 -0.26 58.20 -29.30
N ALA A 764 -0.42 57.42 -30.38
CA ALA A 764 0.29 57.66 -31.63
C ALA A 764 -0.70 58.03 -32.74
N THR A 765 -0.39 59.06 -33.54
CA THR A 765 -1.21 59.46 -34.66
C THR A 765 -0.81 58.63 -35.91
N ILE A 766 -1.70 57.76 -36.36
CA ILE A 766 -1.52 56.90 -37.57
C ILE A 766 -2.64 57.21 -38.54
N ARG A 767 -2.31 57.68 -39.75
CA ARG A 767 -3.29 58.08 -40.78
C ARG A 767 -4.34 59.07 -40.25
N ASP A 768 -3.87 60.14 -39.59
CA ASP A 768 -4.72 61.18 -38.98
C ASP A 768 -5.70 60.64 -37.93
N ARG A 769 -5.41 59.51 -37.32
CA ARG A 769 -6.19 58.92 -36.21
C ARG A 769 -5.32 58.67 -35.01
N ASP A 770 -5.86 58.97 -33.88
CA ASP A 770 -5.22 58.68 -32.60
C ASP A 770 -5.40 57.25 -32.23
N VAL A 771 -4.28 56.55 -32.08
CA VAL A 771 -4.19 55.11 -31.69
C VAL A 771 -3.61 55.06 -30.28
N PRO A 772 -4.31 54.46 -29.30
CA PRO A 772 -3.77 54.30 -27.96
C PRO A 772 -2.56 53.40 -27.94
N ILE A 773 -1.59 53.76 -27.09
CA ILE A 773 -0.39 53.02 -26.74
C ILE A 773 -0.54 52.51 -25.34
N ASP A 774 -0.56 51.19 -25.16
CA ASP A 774 -0.49 50.56 -23.84
C ASP A 774 0.93 50.01 -23.65
N TYR A 775 1.62 50.48 -22.61
CA TYR A 775 2.96 49.96 -22.24
C TYR A 775 2.82 48.71 -21.41
N ASP A 776 3.71 47.71 -21.62
CA ASP A 776 3.73 46.49 -20.82
C ASP A 776 5.15 45.89 -20.76
N VAL A 777 5.31 44.83 -19.94
CA VAL A 777 6.55 44.09 -19.86
C VAL A 777 6.28 42.65 -20.22
N GLU A 778 6.93 42.15 -21.29
CA GLU A 778 6.83 40.76 -21.74
C GLU A 778 8.23 40.12 -21.66
N ASP A 779 8.33 38.99 -20.94
CA ASP A 779 9.58 38.24 -20.78
C ASP A 779 10.79 39.14 -20.33
N GLY A 780 10.52 40.07 -19.41
CA GLY A 780 11.51 41.02 -18.91
C GLY A 780 11.89 42.15 -19.90
N THR A 781 11.20 42.28 -21.02
CA THR A 781 11.44 43.34 -22.02
C THR A 781 10.23 44.27 -22.09
N GLY A 782 10.49 45.56 -22.02
CA GLY A 782 9.45 46.57 -22.21
C GLY A 782 8.91 46.57 -23.62
N VAL A 783 7.61 46.56 -23.78
CA VAL A 783 6.92 46.61 -25.09
C VAL A 783 5.90 47.74 -25.15
N ALA A 784 5.62 48.26 -26.36
CA ALA A 784 4.55 49.20 -26.61
C ALA A 784 3.45 48.55 -27.47
N ARG A 785 2.25 48.43 -26.91
CA ARG A 785 1.11 47.79 -27.60
C ARG A 785 0.23 48.84 -28.25
N LEU A 786 0.12 48.76 -29.56
CA LEU A 786 -0.77 49.61 -30.33
C LEU A 786 -2.16 48.96 -30.44
N ARG A 787 -3.17 49.66 -29.96
CA ARG A 787 -4.58 49.19 -30.00
C ARG A 787 -5.23 49.69 -31.31
N LEU A 788 -5.17 48.86 -32.34
CA LEU A 788 -5.60 49.21 -33.66
C LEU A 788 -7.08 48.88 -33.94
N PRO A 789 -7.83 49.74 -34.64
CA PRO A 789 -9.09 49.34 -35.25
C PRO A 789 -8.86 48.26 -36.35
N GLU A 790 -9.72 47.26 -36.43
CA GLU A 790 -9.54 46.12 -37.36
C GLU A 790 -9.39 46.56 -38.84
N LYS A 791 -10.17 47.54 -39.28
CA LYS A 791 -10.03 48.08 -40.66
C LYS A 791 -8.65 48.68 -40.94
N MET A 792 -8.07 49.35 -39.95
CA MET A 792 -6.73 49.94 -40.02
C MET A 792 -5.68 48.83 -39.99
N ALA A 793 -5.77 47.89 -39.08
CA ALA A 793 -4.83 46.79 -38.91
C ALA A 793 -4.66 45.97 -40.22
N ARG A 794 -5.74 45.72 -40.94
CA ARG A 794 -5.72 44.96 -42.21
C ARG A 794 -4.99 45.65 -43.38
N THR A 795 -4.85 46.95 -43.31
CA THR A 795 -4.28 47.74 -44.45
C THR A 795 -3.04 48.50 -44.04
N LEU A 796 -2.62 48.46 -42.79
CA LEU A 796 -1.46 49.18 -42.28
C LEU A 796 -0.19 48.53 -42.82
N VAL A 797 0.80 49.36 -43.14
CA VAL A 797 2.14 48.90 -43.54
C VAL A 797 3.17 49.33 -42.53
N GLU A 798 4.29 48.59 -42.40
CA GLU A 798 5.30 48.86 -41.39
C GLU A 798 5.90 50.27 -41.42
N SER A 799 5.98 50.88 -42.60
CA SER A 799 6.49 52.24 -42.74
C SER A 799 5.59 53.35 -42.15
N GLU A 800 4.35 53.01 -41.80
CA GLU A 800 3.38 53.92 -41.19
C GLU A 800 3.36 53.79 -39.62
N LEU A 801 4.16 52.87 -39.08
CA LEU A 801 4.22 52.65 -37.66
C LEU A 801 5.03 53.79 -36.98
N PRO A 802 4.63 54.21 -35.79
CA PRO A 802 5.39 55.23 -35.06
C PRO A 802 6.75 54.70 -34.62
N PRO A 803 7.84 55.45 -34.72
CA PRO A 803 9.10 55.06 -34.19
C PRO A 803 9.07 55.21 -32.63
N LEU A 804 9.03 54.09 -31.94
CA LEU A 804 9.13 54.04 -30.46
C LEU A 804 10.46 53.42 -30.04
N ASP A 805 10.87 53.73 -28.82
CA ASP A 805 12.14 53.30 -28.21
C ASP A 805 12.18 51.79 -27.86
N ARG A 806 11.10 51.09 -28.13
CA ARG A 806 10.90 49.67 -27.74
C ARG A 806 10.09 48.89 -28.78
N PRO A 807 10.14 47.52 -28.72
CA PRO A 807 9.37 46.66 -29.62
C PRO A 807 7.87 46.94 -29.56
N LEU A 808 7.27 47.05 -30.76
CA LEU A 808 5.83 47.18 -30.91
C LEU A 808 5.14 45.84 -30.76
N ARG A 809 3.96 45.87 -30.19
CA ARG A 809 2.98 44.77 -30.16
C ARG A 809 1.64 45.29 -30.64
N PHE A 810 0.81 44.40 -31.14
CA PHE A 810 -0.44 44.79 -31.74
C PHE A 810 -1.62 44.12 -31.08
N ILE A 811 -2.69 44.89 -30.84
CA ILE A 811 -3.98 44.41 -30.34
C ILE A 811 -5.09 44.94 -31.23
N VAL A 812 -5.97 44.06 -31.69
CA VAL A 812 -7.22 44.39 -32.35
C VAL A 812 -8.38 43.83 -31.56
N THR A 813 -9.28 44.70 -31.13
CA THR A 813 -10.52 44.27 -30.47
C THR A 813 -11.57 43.94 -31.53
N ARG A 814 -12.06 42.72 -31.54
CA ARG A 814 -13.13 42.22 -32.40
C ARG A 814 -14.48 42.24 -31.69
N GLY A 815 -15.15 43.43 -31.69
CA GLY A 815 -16.46 43.57 -31.07
C GLY A 815 -16.47 43.23 -29.59
N GLN A 816 -17.55 42.57 -29.12
CA GLN A 816 -17.63 42.09 -27.68
C GLN A 816 -17.00 40.71 -27.48
N ARG A 817 -16.36 40.12 -28.49
CA ARG A 817 -16.03 38.68 -28.50
C ARG A 817 -14.56 38.35 -28.28
N GLY A 818 -13.71 39.35 -28.08
CA GLY A 818 -12.30 39.10 -27.81
C GLY A 818 -11.32 40.09 -28.48
N ALA A 819 -10.03 39.89 -28.26
CA ALA A 819 -8.96 40.66 -28.84
C ALA A 819 -7.94 39.73 -29.48
N VAL A 820 -7.57 40.04 -30.70
CA VAL A 820 -6.45 39.37 -31.37
C VAL A 820 -5.17 40.12 -31.01
N ARG A 821 -4.16 39.38 -30.58
CA ARG A 821 -2.85 39.92 -30.18
C ARG A 821 -1.76 39.32 -31.06
N ALA A 822 -0.82 40.09 -31.47
CA ALA A 822 0.30 39.61 -32.29
C ALA A 822 1.60 40.36 -31.97
N PRO A 823 2.76 39.68 -32.07
CA PRO A 823 4.07 40.29 -31.87
C PRO A 823 4.50 41.19 -33.03
N THR A 824 4.03 40.91 -34.24
CA THR A 824 4.34 41.71 -35.42
C THR A 824 3.08 42.12 -36.19
N LEU A 825 3.17 43.11 -37.06
CA LEU A 825 2.06 43.53 -37.91
C LEU A 825 1.64 42.44 -38.91
N LEU A 826 2.60 41.68 -39.45
CA LEU A 826 2.37 40.59 -40.36
C LEU A 826 1.58 39.46 -39.66
N ASP A 827 2.03 39.02 -38.49
CA ASP A 827 1.33 37.99 -37.69
C ASP A 827 -0.09 38.44 -37.36
N LEU A 828 -0.27 39.75 -37.02
CA LEU A 828 -1.60 40.30 -36.76
C LEU A 828 -2.51 40.16 -37.98
N GLN A 829 -2.03 40.53 -39.18
CA GLN A 829 -2.79 40.44 -40.40
C GLN A 829 -3.16 39.01 -40.76
N GLU A 830 -2.22 38.06 -40.59
CA GLU A 830 -2.49 36.63 -40.76
C GLU A 830 -3.54 36.12 -39.80
N LEU A 831 -3.44 36.49 -38.51
CA LEU A 831 -4.42 36.11 -37.49
C LEU A 831 -5.81 36.72 -37.76
N LEU A 832 -5.86 37.93 -38.30
CA LEU A 832 -7.13 38.58 -38.66
C LEU A 832 -7.81 37.94 -39.87
N ASP A 833 -7.04 37.28 -40.74
CA ASP A 833 -7.56 36.56 -41.92
C ASP A 833 -8.03 35.14 -41.61
N ARG A 834 -7.65 34.58 -40.47
CA ARG A 834 -8.14 33.28 -40.02
C ARG A 834 -9.61 33.36 -39.61
N PRO A 835 -10.42 32.31 -39.92
CA PRO A 835 -11.78 32.21 -39.38
C PRO A 835 -11.75 32.17 -37.85
N TRP A 836 -12.81 32.68 -37.21
CA TRP A 836 -12.98 32.67 -35.76
C TRP A 836 -12.92 31.25 -35.23
N THR A 837 -12.18 31.03 -34.15
CA THR A 837 -12.14 29.73 -33.46
C THR A 837 -13.42 29.50 -32.65
N ALA A 838 -13.74 28.24 -32.39
CA ALA A 838 -14.91 27.87 -31.58
C ALA A 838 -14.91 28.57 -30.20
N ASP A 839 -13.75 28.69 -29.56
CA ASP A 839 -13.59 29.39 -28.26
C ASP A 839 -13.89 30.90 -28.33
N GLU A 840 -13.69 31.53 -29.46
CA GLU A 840 -14.04 32.94 -29.73
C GLU A 840 -15.54 33.14 -29.93
N VAL A 841 -16.24 32.11 -30.36
CA VAL A 841 -17.69 32.13 -30.68
C VAL A 841 -18.54 31.74 -29.43
N GLU A 842 -18.06 30.86 -28.56
CA GLU A 842 -18.86 30.24 -27.50
C GLU A 842 -18.90 30.96 -26.14
N ARG A 843 -18.23 32.08 -25.94
CA ARG A 843 -18.36 32.86 -24.71
C ARG A 843 -19.26 34.09 -24.84
N PRO A 844 -20.58 33.98 -24.65
CA PRO A 844 -21.38 35.15 -24.42
C PRO A 844 -20.99 35.69 -23.04
N GLN A 845 -20.38 36.88 -22.97
CA GLN A 845 -20.21 37.60 -21.73
C GLN A 845 -21.61 37.94 -21.17
N VAL A 846 -22.00 37.22 -20.11
CA VAL A 846 -23.15 37.62 -19.28
C VAL A 846 -22.72 38.91 -18.57
N ALA A 847 -23.15 40.01 -19.08
CA ALA A 847 -23.00 41.29 -18.41
C ALA A 847 -23.69 41.25 -17.03
N PRO A 848 -23.08 41.75 -15.95
CA PRO A 848 -23.76 41.83 -14.65
C PRO A 848 -24.96 42.78 -14.79
N ARG A 849 -26.16 42.26 -14.62
CA ARG A 849 -27.39 43.06 -14.55
C ARG A 849 -27.27 43.97 -13.34
N ARG A 850 -27.06 45.26 -13.63
CA ARG A 850 -27.29 46.32 -12.61
C ARG A 850 -28.73 46.25 -12.18
N GLY A 851 -28.97 45.83 -10.96
CA GLY A 851 -30.29 45.86 -10.33
C GLY A 851 -30.82 47.28 -10.25
N ARG A 852 -31.91 47.53 -10.97
CA ARG A 852 -32.83 48.64 -10.62
C ARG A 852 -33.89 48.04 -9.70
N GLY A 853 -33.88 48.57 -8.45
CA GLY A 853 -34.96 48.24 -7.52
C GLY A 853 -36.25 48.94 -7.90
N ARG A 854 -37.34 48.34 -7.52
CA ARG A 854 -38.50 48.85 -6.85
C ARG A 854 -39.71 47.98 -7.11
N GLY A 855 -40.44 47.70 -6.06
CA GLY A 855 -41.88 47.64 -6.14
C GLY A 855 -42.48 46.38 -5.55
N GLY A 856 -42.76 46.39 -4.32
CA GLY A 856 -43.89 46.02 -3.55
C GLY A 856 -44.95 45.04 -4.19
N GLY A 857 -45.35 44.05 -3.39
CA GLY A 857 -46.54 43.25 -3.71
C GLY A 857 -46.76 42.14 -2.71
N ARG A 858 -47.55 42.42 -1.70
CA ARG A 858 -48.17 41.46 -0.75
C ARG A 858 -48.95 40.36 -1.46
N GLY A 859 -48.93 39.14 -0.93
CA GLY A 859 -49.98 38.16 -1.26
C GLY A 859 -49.70 36.76 -0.77
N ARG A 860 -50.02 36.47 0.44
CA ARG A 860 -50.86 35.41 1.03
C ARG A 860 -50.90 34.00 0.42
N ARG A 861 -50.61 33.06 1.30
CA ARG A 861 -51.34 31.78 1.61
C ARG A 861 -51.30 30.63 0.60
N ARG A 862 -50.90 29.49 0.97
CA ARG A 862 -51.43 28.34 1.71
C ARG A 862 -50.96 26.99 1.14
N ARG A 863 -50.56 26.12 2.07
CA ARG A 863 -50.79 24.65 2.17
C ARG A 863 -50.58 23.75 0.93
N ARG A 864 -49.66 22.86 0.98
CA ARG A 864 -49.79 21.47 1.49
C ARG A 864 -48.43 20.88 1.78
#